data_6aca31f52bb499e2e35483dd7352d579
#
_entry.id   6aca31f52bb499e2e35483dd7352d579
#
_cell.length_a   1.000
_cell.length_b   1.000
_cell.length_c   1.000
_cell.angle_alpha   90.00
_cell.angle_beta   90.00
_cell.angle_gamma   90.00
#
_symmetry.space_group_name_H-M   'P 1'
#
loop_
_entity.id
_entity.type
_entity.pdbx_description
1 polymer ?
#
loop_
_entity_poly.entity_id
_entity_poly.type
_entity_poly.pdbx_seq_one_letter_code
_entity_poly.pdbx_strand_id
1 'polypeptide(L)'
;MSTVAFFIIIWVIWQIIKPKKQDSPSPVQKKSPDYSPRYQPSSVSPDSVWVSGGEERIISGYLIKGGLFYFGTGLLSVRGWNKEPALIDPSLPVDKTTDDDGRQINYWPSYSNISASARNTYLKWLASGRSNPSINIGYVFLYFYGLERRILVDSRESSKAASELEIMLVEVKRLREIYKSNYSFNQYSTNLIDYLEILHSKDKIYKSSINVEGLVTYEFPLKLKFGLAQFAADAVPLSSDWALAWVQSDPENRLRTSARRCKVEFKRLFELEYKEEFGNGILLTPNKVKLRMNYRPASQTFSGLIGLSNNELSDVSMQKEPLNKLRKIVDMCMDQLDPYSRYLGRNPDKQDPFIAASLLPGKLVVDSQIEELKILSGWLKDNLGVLKTLQVDFSVILKQLPLLSQGGVGKQEVLALSQLLSKLGVGIEPDMRFGSSLVTSGTVVLFNLPVNSPLVPSLEYSVASTVLRLATAVSVADGNISEDEKEYLEKKLEVLFNLSQAEKVRLKAFAQYLYSVPGSFVGIKKQLQALELKQRENIGRFLVEIAQADGFIDPNEIKTLNKIYSILDLAADNLYSQAHAAATEPVKIESSDMPPKGFTIPSQPKKKKQGRIELDMIEIERKFTETAQVTAMLNEVFAADDAGSGQVIQKPVDANGIMGLDASNSRFARLLSGKSVWTREELEQLAEKENVLLDGVLDTINDASFKSFDEPFFEGIDDIELNGKIVKEILK
;
A
#
# COMPACT_ATOMS: atom_id res chain seq x y z
N MET A 1 24.45 46.64 4.77
CA MET A 1 25.09 46.25 3.48
C MET A 1 24.11 45.41 2.72
N SER A 2 23.76 45.84 1.46
CA SER A 2 22.68 45.17 0.73
C SER A 2 23.13 43.78 0.26
N THR A 3 22.18 42.88 0.17
CA THR A 3 22.35 41.50 -0.30
C THR A 3 23.09 41.39 -1.65
N VAL A 4 23.01 42.41 -2.47
CA VAL A 4 23.71 42.52 -3.76
C VAL A 4 25.24 42.63 -3.56
N ALA A 5 25.71 43.37 -2.54
CA ALA A 5 27.14 43.50 -2.26
C ALA A 5 27.77 42.17 -1.80
N PHE A 6 27.01 41.30 -1.11
CA PHE A 6 27.48 40.00 -0.67
C PHE A 6 27.70 39.03 -1.85
N PHE A 7 26.78 39.03 -2.83
CA PHE A 7 26.93 38.19 -4.03
C PHE A 7 28.07 38.65 -4.93
N ILE A 8 28.33 39.98 -5.03
CA ILE A 8 29.46 40.51 -5.82
C ILE A 8 30.79 40.06 -5.16
N ILE A 9 30.91 40.10 -3.85
CA ILE A 9 32.12 39.65 -3.15
C ILE A 9 32.36 38.16 -3.36
N ILE A 10 31.34 37.32 -3.29
CA ILE A 10 31.45 35.86 -3.54
C ILE A 10 31.84 35.61 -5.00
N TRP A 11 31.30 36.35 -5.96
CA TRP A 11 31.64 36.21 -7.37
C TRP A 11 33.11 36.61 -7.66
N VAL A 12 33.61 37.69 -7.03
CA VAL A 12 35.01 38.12 -7.14
C VAL A 12 35.96 37.09 -6.51
N ILE A 13 35.63 36.55 -5.35
CA ILE A 13 36.42 35.48 -4.69
C ILE A 13 36.45 34.22 -5.60
N TRP A 14 35.33 33.87 -6.22
CA TRP A 14 35.26 32.72 -7.13
C TRP A 14 36.12 32.93 -8.41
N GLN A 15 36.23 34.16 -8.94
CA GLN A 15 37.13 34.47 -10.07
C GLN A 15 38.61 34.40 -9.70
N ILE A 16 38.96 34.69 -8.44
CA ILE A 16 40.37 34.63 -7.96
C ILE A 16 40.82 33.19 -7.67
N ILE A 17 39.90 32.33 -7.26
CA ILE A 17 40.19 30.92 -6.89
C ILE A 17 40.14 29.99 -8.13
N LYS A 18 39.65 30.42 -9.28
CA LYS A 18 39.69 29.61 -10.51
C LYS A 18 41.14 29.26 -10.87
N PRO A 19 41.52 27.97 -10.88
CA PRO A 19 42.85 27.62 -11.38
C PRO A 19 42.95 28.01 -12.84
N LYS A 20 43.98 28.75 -13.20
CA LYS A 20 44.33 29.07 -14.60
C LYS A 20 44.43 27.76 -15.37
N LYS A 21 43.60 27.58 -16.39
CA LYS A 21 43.76 26.50 -17.35
C LYS A 21 45.16 26.67 -18.00
N GLN A 22 46.06 25.76 -17.69
CA GLN A 22 47.23 25.51 -18.52
C GLN A 22 46.70 24.94 -19.84
N ASP A 23 47.09 25.58 -20.92
CA ASP A 23 46.85 25.07 -22.29
C ASP A 23 47.58 23.73 -22.44
N SER A 24 46.83 22.69 -22.28
CA SER A 24 47.27 21.33 -22.65
C SER A 24 47.08 21.20 -24.18
N PRO A 25 48.03 20.66 -24.91
CA PRO A 25 47.85 20.43 -26.34
C PRO A 25 46.66 19.50 -26.57
N SER A 26 45.83 19.85 -27.57
CA SER A 26 44.65 19.11 -28.01
C SER A 26 44.96 17.61 -28.06
N PRO A 27 44.17 16.73 -27.42
CA PRO A 27 44.38 15.30 -27.56
C PRO A 27 44.04 14.95 -29.00
N VAL A 28 45.07 14.44 -29.69
CA VAL A 28 44.92 13.68 -30.95
C VAL A 28 43.80 12.66 -30.67
N GLN A 29 42.71 12.69 -31.42
CA GLN A 29 41.70 11.67 -31.42
C GLN A 29 42.35 10.33 -31.76
N LYS A 30 42.78 9.59 -30.76
CA LYS A 30 43.00 8.16 -30.90
C LYS A 30 41.63 7.59 -31.17
N LYS A 31 41.37 7.20 -32.41
CA LYS A 31 40.30 6.28 -32.74
C LYS A 31 40.36 5.17 -31.69
N SER A 32 39.31 5.06 -30.86
CA SER A 32 39.13 3.91 -30.01
C SER A 32 39.31 2.67 -30.89
N PRO A 33 40.12 1.71 -30.48
CA PRO A 33 40.21 0.47 -31.23
C PRO A 33 38.78 -0.10 -31.30
N ASP A 34 38.37 -0.40 -32.50
CA ASP A 34 37.13 -1.15 -32.75
C ASP A 34 37.39 -2.55 -32.16
N TYR A 35 37.01 -2.70 -30.87
CA TYR A 35 36.96 -3.97 -30.16
C TYR A 35 35.68 -4.69 -30.59
N SER A 36 35.51 -4.92 -31.88
CA SER A 36 34.81 -6.08 -32.36
C SER A 36 35.71 -7.26 -31.98
N PRO A 37 35.34 -8.09 -31.00
CA PRO A 37 36.17 -9.25 -30.72
C PRO A 37 36.25 -10.06 -32.01
N ARG A 38 37.43 -10.11 -32.64
CA ARG A 38 37.69 -11.06 -33.72
C ARG A 38 37.58 -12.46 -33.08
N TYR A 39 36.41 -13.02 -33.21
CA TYR A 39 36.06 -14.36 -32.82
C TYR A 39 36.96 -15.29 -33.64
N GLN A 40 37.95 -15.90 -33.01
CA GLN A 40 38.69 -17.00 -33.65
C GLN A 40 37.83 -18.24 -33.44
N PRO A 41 37.47 -18.97 -34.51
CA PRO A 41 36.74 -20.22 -34.38
C PRO A 41 37.56 -21.18 -33.52
N SER A 42 36.95 -21.66 -32.42
CA SER A 42 37.56 -22.68 -31.58
C SER A 42 37.55 -23.99 -32.37
N SER A 43 38.72 -24.45 -32.79
CA SER A 43 38.85 -25.77 -33.40
C SER A 43 38.36 -26.81 -32.38
N VAL A 44 37.20 -27.41 -32.64
CA VAL A 44 36.76 -28.59 -31.89
C VAL A 44 37.74 -29.72 -32.26
N SER A 45 38.52 -30.17 -31.30
CA SER A 45 39.34 -31.36 -31.49
C SER A 45 38.44 -32.56 -31.80
N PRO A 46 38.84 -33.49 -32.72
CA PRO A 46 38.03 -34.66 -33.07
C PRO A 46 37.69 -35.56 -31.87
N ASP A 47 38.39 -35.39 -30.73
CA ASP A 47 38.22 -36.18 -29.51
C ASP A 47 37.18 -35.62 -28.51
N SER A 48 36.50 -34.50 -28.83
CA SER A 48 35.51 -33.87 -27.92
C SER A 48 34.14 -33.77 -28.60
N VAL A 49 33.14 -34.31 -27.93
CA VAL A 49 31.77 -34.45 -28.48
C VAL A 49 30.78 -33.79 -27.55
N TRP A 50 29.82 -33.08 -28.15
CA TRP A 50 28.61 -32.71 -27.46
C TRP A 50 27.62 -33.88 -27.41
N VAL A 51 27.22 -34.28 -26.20
CA VAL A 51 26.17 -35.29 -26.00
C VAL A 51 24.83 -34.58 -26.14
N SER A 52 24.09 -34.87 -27.17
CA SER A 52 22.85 -34.20 -27.54
C SER A 52 21.70 -34.49 -26.56
N GLY A 53 20.69 -33.63 -26.52
CA GLY A 53 19.53 -33.85 -25.70
C GLY A 53 18.86 -35.21 -25.98
N GLY A 54 18.54 -35.94 -24.90
CA GLY A 54 17.98 -37.30 -24.97
C GLY A 54 19.00 -38.43 -25.09
N GLU A 55 20.27 -38.12 -25.40
CA GLU A 55 21.31 -39.15 -25.43
C GLU A 55 21.76 -39.54 -24.01
N GLU A 56 22.26 -40.77 -23.89
CA GLU A 56 22.78 -41.32 -22.62
C GLU A 56 24.27 -41.64 -22.75
N ARG A 57 25.00 -41.51 -21.63
CA ARG A 57 26.44 -41.87 -21.61
C ARG A 57 26.86 -42.43 -20.26
N ILE A 58 27.68 -43.46 -20.27
CA ILE A 58 28.30 -44.00 -19.07
C ILE A 58 29.64 -43.31 -18.86
N ILE A 59 29.86 -42.69 -17.71
CA ILE A 59 31.09 -41.96 -17.33
C ILE A 59 31.47 -42.39 -15.92
N SER A 60 32.67 -42.96 -15.77
CA SER A 60 33.18 -43.43 -14.46
C SER A 60 32.18 -44.29 -13.67
N GLY A 61 31.40 -45.15 -14.37
CA GLY A 61 30.40 -46.03 -13.79
C GLY A 61 29.01 -45.41 -13.59
N TYR A 62 28.82 -44.12 -13.83
CA TYR A 62 27.54 -43.44 -13.77
C TYR A 62 26.85 -43.40 -15.14
N LEU A 63 25.59 -43.86 -15.20
CA LEU A 63 24.75 -43.67 -16.39
C LEU A 63 24.11 -42.27 -16.33
N ILE A 64 24.58 -41.36 -17.17
CA ILE A 64 24.08 -40.00 -17.28
C ILE A 64 23.08 -39.98 -18.43
N LYS A 65 21.83 -39.69 -18.11
CA LYS A 65 20.70 -39.58 -19.05
C LYS A 65 20.42 -38.14 -19.43
N GLY A 66 19.77 -37.97 -20.60
CA GLY A 66 19.26 -36.68 -21.05
C GLY A 66 20.28 -35.75 -21.69
N GLY A 67 21.55 -36.16 -21.84
CA GLY A 67 22.56 -35.41 -22.56
C GLY A 67 22.77 -33.97 -22.12
N LEU A 68 23.04 -33.08 -23.08
CA LEU A 68 23.25 -31.63 -22.94
C LEU A 68 24.58 -31.28 -22.19
N PHE A 69 25.65 -31.99 -22.47
CA PHE A 69 26.97 -31.73 -21.89
C PHE A 69 28.12 -32.07 -22.84
N TYR A 70 29.29 -31.47 -22.62
CA TYR A 70 30.52 -31.81 -23.35
C TYR A 70 31.26 -32.96 -22.70
N PHE A 71 31.74 -33.87 -23.53
CA PHE A 71 32.54 -35.04 -23.14
C PHE A 71 33.74 -35.20 -24.05
N GLY A 72 34.94 -35.48 -23.50
CA GLY A 72 36.16 -35.68 -24.27
C GLY A 72 37.37 -35.01 -23.64
N THR A 73 38.49 -34.89 -24.40
CA THR A 73 39.78 -34.41 -23.86
C THR A 73 40.27 -33.10 -24.44
N GLY A 74 39.79 -32.72 -25.63
CA GLY A 74 40.44 -31.69 -26.47
C GLY A 74 39.68 -30.37 -26.63
N LEU A 75 38.53 -30.16 -25.98
CA LEU A 75 37.77 -28.92 -26.13
C LEU A 75 38.47 -27.78 -25.39
N LEU A 76 38.88 -26.76 -26.14
CA LEU A 76 39.45 -25.54 -25.57
C LEU A 76 38.36 -24.55 -25.18
N SER A 77 38.65 -23.72 -24.19
CA SER A 77 37.80 -22.58 -23.80
C SER A 77 37.62 -21.61 -24.96
N VAL A 78 36.59 -20.78 -24.89
CA VAL A 78 36.27 -19.77 -25.94
C VAL A 78 37.47 -18.85 -26.22
N ARG A 79 38.37 -18.65 -25.25
CA ARG A 79 39.60 -17.86 -25.40
C ARG A 79 40.77 -18.67 -25.99
N GLY A 80 40.65 -19.98 -26.12
CA GLY A 80 41.67 -20.85 -26.70
C GLY A 80 42.87 -21.19 -25.82
N TRP A 81 42.92 -20.72 -24.55
CA TRP A 81 44.12 -20.87 -23.70
C TRP A 81 44.05 -22.07 -22.75
N ASN A 82 42.90 -22.45 -22.30
CA ASN A 82 42.67 -23.50 -21.30
C ASN A 82 41.61 -24.48 -21.80
N LYS A 83 41.50 -25.65 -21.15
CA LYS A 83 40.35 -26.56 -21.38
C LYS A 83 39.03 -25.86 -21.03
N GLU A 84 37.98 -26.21 -21.77
CA GLU A 84 36.64 -25.74 -21.47
C GLU A 84 36.21 -26.18 -20.05
N PRO A 85 35.79 -25.26 -19.16
CA PRO A 85 35.43 -25.62 -17.80
C PRO A 85 34.34 -26.68 -17.69
N ALA A 86 33.37 -26.69 -18.59
CA ALA A 86 32.28 -27.64 -18.60
C ALA A 86 32.59 -28.97 -19.30
N LEU A 87 33.81 -29.13 -19.80
CA LEU A 87 34.22 -30.38 -20.48
C LEU A 87 34.44 -31.51 -19.47
N ILE A 88 33.63 -32.54 -19.52
CA ILE A 88 33.81 -33.77 -18.77
C ILE A 88 34.92 -34.57 -19.43
N ASP A 89 36.11 -34.55 -18.83
CA ASP A 89 37.31 -35.23 -19.32
C ASP A 89 37.41 -36.62 -18.67
N PRO A 90 37.22 -37.72 -19.43
CA PRO A 90 37.26 -39.07 -18.89
C PRO A 90 38.66 -39.54 -18.45
N SER A 91 39.74 -38.83 -18.83
CA SER A 91 41.09 -39.16 -18.43
C SER A 91 41.42 -38.76 -16.99
N LEU A 92 40.59 -37.89 -16.39
CA LEU A 92 40.80 -37.38 -15.05
C LEU A 92 40.26 -38.36 -13.98
N PRO A 93 40.97 -38.52 -12.85
CA PRO A 93 40.57 -39.45 -11.81
C PRO A 93 39.27 -39.01 -11.14
N VAL A 94 38.41 -39.98 -10.80
CA VAL A 94 37.17 -39.81 -10.04
C VAL A 94 37.30 -40.65 -8.78
N ASP A 95 37.15 -40.06 -7.62
CA ASP A 95 37.26 -40.75 -6.33
C ASP A 95 35.96 -41.51 -6.02
N LYS A 96 36.03 -42.40 -5.01
CA LYS A 96 34.86 -43.07 -4.43
C LYS A 96 34.12 -42.18 -3.41
N THR A 97 34.83 -41.24 -2.82
CA THR A 97 34.27 -40.27 -1.87
C THR A 97 33.58 -39.11 -2.59
N THR A 98 32.62 -38.49 -1.95
CA THR A 98 31.84 -37.30 -2.43
C THR A 98 32.24 -36.05 -1.67
N ASP A 99 32.07 -34.90 -2.34
CA ASP A 99 32.19 -33.54 -1.76
C ASP A 99 30.80 -32.95 -1.66
N ASP A 100 29.92 -33.57 -0.87
CA ASP A 100 28.50 -33.18 -0.78
C ASP A 100 28.32 -31.74 -0.24
N ASP A 101 29.25 -31.29 0.63
CA ASP A 101 29.26 -29.92 1.18
C ASP A 101 29.80 -28.87 0.19
N GLY A 102 30.38 -29.29 -0.94
CA GLY A 102 30.96 -28.40 -1.94
C GLY A 102 32.20 -27.61 -1.47
N ARG A 103 32.95 -28.12 -0.48
CA ARG A 103 34.16 -27.45 0.05
C ARG A 103 35.34 -27.49 -0.91
N GLN A 104 35.30 -28.39 -1.86
CA GLN A 104 36.37 -28.60 -2.83
C GLN A 104 36.03 -28.04 -4.22
N ILE A 105 34.96 -27.24 -4.32
CA ILE A 105 34.58 -26.55 -5.54
C ILE A 105 34.90 -25.07 -5.41
N ASN A 106 35.58 -24.52 -6.42
CA ASN A 106 35.96 -23.10 -6.44
C ASN A 106 34.81 -22.23 -6.89
N TYR A 107 34.91 -20.92 -6.64
CA TYR A 107 33.89 -19.92 -7.05
C TYR A 107 33.62 -19.93 -8.57
N TRP A 108 34.64 -20.17 -9.40
CA TRP A 108 34.51 -20.43 -10.83
C TRP A 108 35.00 -21.83 -11.13
N PRO A 109 34.15 -22.85 -10.99
CA PRO A 109 34.58 -24.23 -11.15
C PRO A 109 34.92 -24.59 -12.59
N SER A 110 35.87 -25.46 -12.73
CA SER A 110 36.20 -26.14 -13.99
C SER A 110 36.37 -27.63 -13.69
N TYR A 111 35.78 -28.49 -14.51
CA TYR A 111 35.89 -29.95 -14.34
C TYR A 111 37.32 -30.42 -14.24
N SER A 112 38.24 -29.80 -15.02
CA SER A 112 39.67 -30.12 -14.99
C SER A 112 40.37 -29.74 -13.68
N ASN A 113 39.86 -28.71 -12.97
CA ASN A 113 40.53 -28.12 -11.80
C ASN A 113 39.92 -28.54 -10.46
N ILE A 114 38.70 -29.08 -10.45
CA ILE A 114 38.09 -29.60 -9.22
C ILE A 114 38.72 -30.91 -8.79
N SER A 115 38.60 -31.28 -7.50
CA SER A 115 39.16 -32.52 -6.97
C SER A 115 38.48 -33.79 -7.54
N ALA A 116 39.10 -34.95 -7.34
CA ALA A 116 38.54 -36.23 -7.75
C ALA A 116 37.21 -36.56 -7.03
N SER A 117 37.05 -36.16 -5.75
CA SER A 117 35.81 -36.29 -4.99
C SER A 117 34.74 -35.33 -5.48
N ALA A 118 35.09 -34.08 -5.82
CA ALA A 118 34.17 -33.13 -6.43
C ALA A 118 33.67 -33.59 -7.81
N ARG A 119 34.56 -34.22 -8.64
CA ARG A 119 34.15 -34.87 -9.90
C ARG A 119 33.12 -35.96 -9.65
N ASN A 120 33.33 -36.77 -8.61
CA ASN A 120 32.38 -37.82 -8.24
C ASN A 120 31.00 -37.23 -7.89
N THR A 121 30.97 -36.20 -7.05
CA THR A 121 29.73 -35.49 -6.70
C THR A 121 29.03 -34.94 -7.94
N TYR A 122 29.77 -34.30 -8.83
CA TYR A 122 29.22 -33.74 -10.07
C TYR A 122 28.62 -34.82 -10.98
N LEU A 123 29.33 -35.95 -11.22
CA LEU A 123 28.82 -37.05 -12.04
C LEU A 123 27.61 -37.74 -11.41
N LYS A 124 27.61 -37.92 -10.09
CA LYS A 124 26.47 -38.44 -9.33
C LYS A 124 25.26 -37.54 -9.49
N TRP A 125 25.42 -36.22 -9.38
CA TRP A 125 24.35 -35.24 -9.58
C TRP A 125 23.84 -35.26 -11.02
N LEU A 126 24.68 -35.31 -12.03
CA LEU A 126 24.29 -35.47 -13.43
C LEU A 126 23.46 -36.74 -13.64
N ALA A 127 23.92 -37.87 -13.07
CA ALA A 127 23.23 -39.15 -13.17
C ALA A 127 21.88 -39.21 -12.44
N SER A 128 21.72 -38.42 -11.36
CA SER A 128 20.44 -38.29 -10.61
C SER A 128 19.43 -37.38 -11.28
N GLY A 129 19.67 -36.94 -12.51
CA GLY A 129 18.74 -36.08 -13.28
C GLY A 129 18.89 -34.60 -12.98
N ARG A 130 19.93 -34.14 -12.31
CA ARG A 130 20.22 -32.71 -12.07
C ARG A 130 19.09 -31.99 -11.30
N SER A 131 18.52 -32.68 -10.29
CA SER A 131 17.31 -32.17 -9.59
C SER A 131 17.46 -32.03 -8.09
N ASN A 132 18.62 -32.34 -7.50
CA ASN A 132 18.84 -32.20 -6.05
C ASN A 132 18.94 -30.69 -5.68
N PRO A 133 17.97 -30.10 -4.97
CA PRO A 133 17.97 -28.68 -4.63
C PRO A 133 19.05 -28.30 -3.59
N SER A 134 19.57 -29.31 -2.84
CA SER A 134 20.56 -29.09 -1.78
C SER A 134 22.01 -29.23 -2.26
N ILE A 135 22.25 -29.47 -3.57
CA ILE A 135 23.62 -29.55 -4.12
C ILE A 135 24.27 -28.17 -4.03
N ASN A 136 25.60 -28.14 -3.80
CA ASN A 136 26.32 -26.87 -3.89
C ASN A 136 26.15 -26.25 -5.28
N ILE A 137 25.77 -24.98 -5.32
CA ILE A 137 25.42 -24.25 -6.55
C ILE A 137 26.57 -24.23 -7.57
N GLY A 138 27.82 -24.35 -7.15
CA GLY A 138 28.97 -24.42 -8.03
C GLY A 138 28.91 -25.58 -9.03
N TYR A 139 28.35 -26.74 -8.66
CA TYR A 139 28.10 -27.86 -9.56
C TYR A 139 27.06 -27.53 -10.63
N VAL A 140 26.04 -26.78 -10.26
CA VAL A 140 25.00 -26.32 -11.19
C VAL A 140 25.59 -25.32 -12.18
N PHE A 141 26.39 -24.37 -11.70
CA PHE A 141 27.10 -23.42 -12.57
C PHE A 141 28.08 -24.13 -13.54
N LEU A 142 28.80 -25.15 -13.09
CA LEU A 142 29.68 -25.90 -13.93
C LEU A 142 28.96 -26.53 -15.14
N TYR A 143 27.79 -27.09 -14.94
CA TYR A 143 26.90 -27.57 -15.99
C TYR A 143 26.34 -26.44 -16.86
N PHE A 144 25.92 -25.37 -16.22
CA PHE A 144 25.32 -24.18 -16.87
C PHE A 144 26.34 -23.53 -17.86
N TYR A 145 27.63 -23.50 -17.53
CA TYR A 145 28.68 -23.00 -18.45
C TYR A 145 28.71 -23.76 -19.78
N GLY A 146 28.45 -25.06 -19.76
CA GLY A 146 28.34 -25.86 -20.97
C GLY A 146 27.12 -25.47 -21.84
N LEU A 147 25.97 -25.22 -21.20
CA LEU A 147 24.78 -24.71 -21.89
C LEU A 147 25.03 -23.32 -22.47
N GLU A 148 25.65 -22.43 -21.70
CA GLU A 148 26.02 -21.08 -22.18
C GLU A 148 26.89 -21.14 -23.42
N ARG A 149 27.93 -21.96 -23.37
CA ARG A 149 28.83 -22.15 -24.53
C ARG A 149 28.08 -22.68 -25.76
N ARG A 150 27.28 -23.73 -25.59
CA ARG A 150 26.53 -24.34 -26.68
C ARG A 150 25.55 -23.33 -27.33
N ILE A 151 24.89 -22.52 -26.49
CA ILE A 151 23.94 -21.51 -26.92
C ILE A 151 24.63 -20.30 -27.57
N LEU A 152 25.67 -19.77 -26.96
CA LEU A 152 26.25 -18.48 -27.35
C LEU A 152 27.30 -18.59 -28.46
N VAL A 153 27.92 -19.75 -28.58
CA VAL A 153 29.05 -20.01 -29.50
C VAL A 153 28.67 -21.02 -30.55
N ASP A 154 28.49 -22.27 -30.14
CA ASP A 154 28.36 -23.36 -31.09
C ASP A 154 27.09 -23.27 -31.95
N SER A 155 26.00 -22.71 -31.44
CA SER A 155 24.75 -22.51 -32.21
C SER A 155 24.91 -21.57 -33.41
N ARG A 156 25.94 -20.70 -33.35
CA ARG A 156 26.25 -19.76 -34.45
C ARG A 156 27.04 -20.40 -35.56
N GLU A 157 27.75 -21.48 -35.22
CA GLU A 157 28.70 -22.18 -36.13
C GLU A 157 28.11 -23.49 -36.66
N SER A 158 27.10 -24.07 -35.98
CA SER A 158 26.56 -25.39 -36.31
C SER A 158 25.03 -25.35 -36.34
N SER A 159 24.44 -25.73 -37.47
CA SER A 159 23.01 -25.90 -37.62
C SER A 159 22.43 -26.95 -36.67
N LYS A 160 23.19 -28.00 -36.35
CA LYS A 160 22.83 -29.01 -35.35
C LYS A 160 22.72 -28.37 -33.94
N ALA A 161 23.67 -27.53 -33.57
CA ALA A 161 23.63 -26.84 -32.28
C ALA A 161 22.47 -25.84 -32.24
N ALA A 162 22.17 -25.15 -33.33
CA ALA A 162 21.04 -24.25 -33.44
C ALA A 162 19.69 -24.97 -33.29
N SER A 163 19.56 -26.19 -33.82
CA SER A 163 18.32 -26.99 -33.70
C SER A 163 18.03 -27.47 -32.26
N GLU A 164 19.04 -27.47 -31.37
CA GLU A 164 18.91 -27.88 -29.98
C GLU A 164 18.55 -26.73 -29.01
N LEU A 165 18.46 -25.49 -29.51
CA LEU A 165 18.23 -24.30 -28.66
C LEU A 165 16.92 -24.38 -27.84
N GLU A 166 15.86 -24.92 -28.39
CA GLU A 166 14.58 -25.08 -27.69
C GLU A 166 14.69 -26.06 -26.53
N ILE A 167 15.37 -27.20 -26.72
CA ILE A 167 15.58 -28.19 -25.65
C ILE A 167 16.46 -27.59 -24.55
N MET A 168 17.50 -26.83 -24.90
CA MET A 168 18.36 -26.15 -23.94
C MET A 168 17.59 -25.06 -23.17
N LEU A 169 16.71 -24.32 -23.82
CA LEU A 169 15.84 -23.34 -23.15
C LEU A 169 14.94 -24.01 -22.10
N VAL A 170 14.35 -25.16 -22.43
CA VAL A 170 13.55 -25.96 -21.50
C VAL A 170 14.40 -26.38 -20.29
N GLU A 171 15.62 -26.87 -20.52
CA GLU A 171 16.52 -27.28 -19.44
C GLU A 171 16.95 -26.09 -18.55
N VAL A 172 17.27 -24.94 -19.13
CA VAL A 172 17.63 -23.74 -18.36
C VAL A 172 16.43 -23.27 -17.50
N LYS A 173 15.22 -23.29 -18.06
CA LYS A 173 13.99 -22.97 -17.29
C LYS A 173 13.77 -23.95 -16.13
N ARG A 174 13.99 -25.25 -16.36
CA ARG A 174 13.87 -26.29 -15.35
C ARG A 174 14.88 -26.10 -14.22
N LEU A 175 16.14 -25.86 -14.54
CA LEU A 175 17.20 -25.60 -13.56
C LEU A 175 16.89 -24.34 -12.74
N ARG A 176 16.44 -23.28 -13.41
CA ARG A 176 16.04 -22.05 -12.72
C ARG A 176 14.95 -22.31 -11.67
N GLU A 177 13.91 -23.07 -12.00
CA GLU A 177 12.84 -23.37 -11.04
C GLU A 177 13.35 -24.17 -9.82
N ILE A 178 14.31 -25.06 -9.98
CA ILE A 178 14.89 -25.85 -8.89
C ILE A 178 15.81 -24.97 -8.00
N TYR A 179 16.61 -24.10 -8.61
CA TYR A 179 17.68 -23.36 -7.92
C TYR A 179 17.44 -21.86 -7.79
N LYS A 180 16.20 -21.39 -7.98
CA LYS A 180 15.83 -19.95 -7.92
C LYS A 180 16.07 -19.28 -6.56
N SER A 181 16.17 -20.06 -5.48
CA SER A 181 16.57 -19.57 -4.16
C SER A 181 18.01 -19.03 -4.15
N ASN A 182 18.90 -19.51 -5.04
CA ASN A 182 20.21 -18.91 -5.20
C ASN A 182 20.12 -17.68 -6.10
N TYR A 183 20.34 -16.51 -5.53
CA TYR A 183 20.24 -15.22 -6.20
C TYR A 183 21.05 -15.13 -7.49
N SER A 184 22.35 -15.49 -7.44
CA SER A 184 23.25 -15.40 -8.60
C SER A 184 22.80 -16.32 -9.74
N PHE A 185 22.43 -17.57 -9.43
CA PHE A 185 21.97 -18.52 -10.44
C PHE A 185 20.63 -18.09 -11.05
N ASN A 186 19.68 -17.60 -10.22
CA ASN A 186 18.43 -17.06 -10.70
C ASN A 186 18.65 -15.92 -11.69
N GLN A 187 19.56 -15.00 -11.40
CA GLN A 187 19.86 -13.86 -12.27
C GLN A 187 20.51 -14.29 -13.60
N TYR A 188 21.56 -15.13 -13.57
CA TYR A 188 22.24 -15.57 -14.78
C TYR A 188 21.33 -16.43 -15.68
N SER A 189 20.57 -17.35 -15.08
CA SER A 189 19.62 -18.18 -15.83
C SER A 189 18.47 -17.37 -16.43
N THR A 190 17.94 -16.37 -15.72
CA THR A 190 16.92 -15.46 -16.25
C THR A 190 17.45 -14.65 -17.43
N ASN A 191 18.66 -14.10 -17.31
CA ASN A 191 19.28 -13.34 -18.40
C ASN A 191 19.51 -14.20 -19.65
N LEU A 192 19.87 -15.48 -19.48
CA LEU A 192 20.03 -16.41 -20.61
C LEU A 192 18.69 -16.77 -21.25
N ILE A 193 17.65 -16.96 -20.44
CA ILE A 193 16.29 -17.19 -20.92
C ILE A 193 15.80 -15.98 -21.72
N ASP A 194 15.93 -14.77 -21.17
CA ASP A 194 15.56 -13.52 -21.84
C ASP A 194 16.29 -13.36 -23.17
N TYR A 195 17.61 -13.63 -23.18
CA TYR A 195 18.42 -13.59 -24.38
C TYR A 195 17.91 -14.55 -25.46
N LEU A 196 17.62 -15.79 -25.10
CA LEU A 196 17.10 -16.81 -26.02
C LEU A 196 15.68 -16.46 -26.52
N GLU A 197 14.80 -16.00 -25.62
CA GLU A 197 13.43 -15.61 -25.99
C GLU A 197 13.44 -14.43 -26.98
N ILE A 198 14.33 -13.45 -26.78
CA ILE A 198 14.49 -12.33 -27.71
C ILE A 198 14.98 -12.79 -29.09
N LEU A 199 15.98 -13.69 -29.13
CA LEU A 199 16.55 -14.20 -30.39
C LEU A 199 15.56 -15.03 -31.21
N HIS A 200 14.74 -15.82 -30.54
CA HIS A 200 13.86 -16.82 -31.20
C HIS A 200 12.41 -16.39 -31.30
N SER A 201 12.06 -15.22 -30.74
CA SER A 201 10.69 -14.72 -30.84
C SER A 201 10.32 -14.40 -32.29
N LYS A 202 9.33 -15.10 -32.80
CA LYS A 202 8.69 -14.79 -34.08
C LYS A 202 7.73 -13.61 -33.98
N ASP A 203 7.20 -13.37 -32.80
CA ASP A 203 6.26 -12.32 -32.46
C ASP A 203 6.94 -11.20 -31.63
N LYS A 204 6.22 -10.09 -31.48
CA LYS A 204 6.69 -9.00 -30.60
C LYS A 204 6.71 -9.49 -29.17
N ILE A 205 7.83 -9.26 -28.46
CA ILE A 205 8.05 -9.68 -27.07
C ILE A 205 6.98 -9.13 -26.13
N TYR A 206 6.52 -7.91 -26.35
CA TYR A 206 5.48 -7.29 -25.51
C TYR A 206 4.12 -7.98 -25.55
N LYS A 207 3.87 -8.89 -26.51
CA LYS A 207 2.67 -9.74 -26.54
C LYS A 207 2.74 -10.89 -25.52
N SER A 208 3.91 -11.21 -25.03
CA SER A 208 4.11 -12.22 -23.98
C SER A 208 4.02 -11.61 -22.60
N SER A 209 3.69 -12.40 -21.58
CA SER A 209 3.75 -11.99 -20.19
C SER A 209 5.19 -11.71 -19.76
N ILE A 210 5.35 -10.74 -18.85
CA ILE A 210 6.63 -10.42 -18.23
C ILE A 210 6.55 -10.69 -16.73
N ASN A 211 7.59 -11.32 -16.19
CA ASN A 211 7.76 -11.52 -14.77
C ASN A 211 9.15 -11.05 -14.35
N VAL A 212 9.21 -10.09 -13.44
CA VAL A 212 10.45 -9.53 -12.89
C VAL A 212 10.58 -9.82 -11.40
N GLU A 213 9.72 -10.67 -10.85
CA GLU A 213 9.72 -11.02 -9.44
C GLU A 213 11.01 -11.68 -8.98
N GLY A 214 11.61 -11.21 -7.89
CA GLY A 214 12.87 -11.74 -7.36
C GLY A 214 14.13 -11.32 -8.11
N LEU A 215 14.03 -10.43 -9.09
CA LEU A 215 15.17 -9.87 -9.79
C LEU A 215 15.54 -8.53 -9.14
N VAL A 216 16.61 -8.51 -8.35
CA VAL A 216 17.25 -7.26 -7.90
C VAL A 216 18.41 -6.99 -8.84
N THR A 217 18.25 -6.06 -9.78
CA THR A 217 19.30 -5.76 -10.77
C THR A 217 19.62 -4.27 -10.73
N TYR A 218 20.90 -3.95 -10.90
CA TYR A 218 21.34 -2.55 -11.11
C TYR A 218 20.98 -2.06 -12.52
N GLU A 219 20.55 -2.94 -13.40
CA GLU A 219 20.13 -2.67 -14.77
C GLU A 219 18.78 -3.32 -15.04
N PHE A 220 17.94 -2.69 -15.85
CA PHE A 220 16.68 -3.28 -16.28
C PHE A 220 16.90 -4.61 -17.02
N PRO A 221 16.06 -5.64 -16.77
CA PRO A 221 16.11 -6.93 -17.46
C PRO A 221 16.10 -6.78 -18.98
N LEU A 222 16.79 -7.66 -19.69
CA LEU A 222 16.92 -7.60 -21.16
C LEU A 222 15.57 -7.63 -21.85
N LYS A 223 14.70 -8.56 -21.44
CA LYS A 223 13.35 -8.71 -21.97
C LYS A 223 12.51 -7.45 -21.77
N LEU A 224 12.62 -6.81 -20.59
CA LEU A 224 11.93 -5.57 -20.29
C LEU A 224 12.40 -4.44 -21.21
N LYS A 225 13.72 -4.20 -21.33
CA LYS A 225 14.27 -3.16 -22.21
C LYS A 225 13.81 -3.36 -23.66
N PHE A 226 13.86 -4.60 -24.14
CA PHE A 226 13.49 -4.91 -25.51
C PHE A 226 12.00 -4.72 -25.77
N GLY A 227 11.15 -5.19 -24.88
CA GLY A 227 9.69 -5.03 -24.99
C GLY A 227 9.27 -3.56 -24.95
N LEU A 228 9.83 -2.76 -24.00
CA LEU A 228 9.57 -1.32 -23.94
C LEU A 228 9.97 -0.60 -25.24
N ALA A 229 11.11 -0.97 -25.82
CA ALA A 229 11.57 -0.42 -27.10
C ALA A 229 10.64 -0.78 -28.25
N GLN A 230 10.07 -2.00 -28.24
CA GLN A 230 9.06 -2.42 -29.23
C GLN A 230 7.72 -1.67 -29.04
N PHE A 231 7.23 -1.50 -27.79
CA PHE A 231 6.04 -0.68 -27.51
C PHE A 231 6.20 0.74 -28.09
N ALA A 232 7.36 1.36 -27.87
CA ALA A 232 7.64 2.69 -28.40
C ALA A 232 7.71 2.71 -29.93
N ALA A 233 8.37 1.73 -30.56
CA ALA A 233 8.52 1.67 -32.02
C ALA A 233 7.19 1.42 -32.74
N ASP A 234 6.32 0.59 -32.15
CA ASP A 234 5.02 0.23 -32.74
C ASP A 234 3.92 1.23 -32.34
N ALA A 235 4.20 2.22 -31.50
CA ALA A 235 3.24 3.18 -30.94
C ALA A 235 2.03 2.51 -30.28
N VAL A 236 2.26 1.39 -29.61
CA VAL A 236 1.24 0.62 -28.87
C VAL A 236 1.21 1.11 -27.41
N PRO A 237 0.02 1.35 -26.81
CA PRO A 237 -0.07 1.69 -25.39
C PRO A 237 0.53 0.60 -24.49
N LEU A 238 1.31 1.00 -23.50
CA LEU A 238 1.96 0.11 -22.54
C LEU A 238 0.87 -0.55 -21.67
N SER A 239 0.85 -1.88 -21.60
CA SER A 239 -0.09 -2.60 -20.73
C SER A 239 0.30 -2.50 -19.24
N SER A 240 -0.68 -2.68 -18.36
CA SER A 240 -0.47 -2.53 -16.90
C SER A 240 0.56 -3.50 -16.31
N ASP A 241 0.63 -4.72 -16.82
CA ASP A 241 1.61 -5.73 -16.39
C ASP A 241 3.04 -5.33 -16.78
N TRP A 242 3.25 -4.80 -17.98
CA TRP A 242 4.54 -4.28 -18.43
C TRP A 242 4.92 -2.99 -17.69
N ALA A 243 3.95 -2.11 -17.43
CA ALA A 243 4.16 -0.89 -16.64
C ALA A 243 4.58 -1.23 -15.20
N LEU A 244 3.91 -2.21 -14.58
CA LEU A 244 4.26 -2.69 -13.24
C LEU A 244 5.66 -3.31 -13.23
N ALA A 245 5.97 -4.18 -14.18
CA ALA A 245 7.30 -4.78 -14.32
C ALA A 245 8.39 -3.72 -14.48
N TRP A 246 8.11 -2.66 -15.25
CA TRP A 246 9.06 -1.57 -15.46
C TRP A 246 9.34 -0.81 -14.16
N VAL A 247 8.33 -0.37 -13.46
CA VAL A 247 8.52 0.38 -12.21
C VAL A 247 9.06 -0.50 -11.08
N GLN A 248 8.75 -1.80 -11.04
CA GLN A 248 9.33 -2.73 -10.07
C GLN A 248 10.82 -3.02 -10.32
N SER A 249 11.25 -2.97 -11.57
CA SER A 249 12.65 -3.15 -11.95
C SER A 249 13.49 -1.87 -11.81
N ASP A 250 12.86 -0.75 -11.47
CA ASP A 250 13.51 0.53 -11.31
C ASP A 250 14.27 0.58 -9.97
N PRO A 251 15.61 0.77 -9.96
CA PRO A 251 16.41 0.81 -8.74
C PRO A 251 16.02 1.93 -7.76
N GLU A 252 15.40 3.01 -8.26
CA GLU A 252 14.93 4.11 -7.41
C GLU A 252 13.56 3.83 -6.77
N ASN A 253 12.85 2.78 -7.21
CA ASN A 253 11.54 2.43 -6.68
C ASN A 253 11.68 1.39 -5.56
N ARG A 254 11.41 1.79 -4.32
CA ARG A 254 11.45 0.89 -3.17
C ARG A 254 10.04 0.42 -2.80
N LEU A 255 9.78 -0.86 -2.97
CA LEU A 255 8.54 -1.47 -2.54
C LEU A 255 8.53 -1.63 -1.01
N ARG A 256 7.51 -1.06 -0.35
CA ARG A 256 7.27 -1.19 1.09
C ARG A 256 6.65 -2.54 1.44
N THR A 257 6.60 -2.85 2.74
CA THR A 257 6.02 -4.11 3.27
C THR A 257 4.60 -4.38 2.77
N SER A 258 3.77 -3.34 2.59
CA SER A 258 2.41 -3.49 2.08
C SER A 258 2.36 -4.13 0.69
N ALA A 259 3.23 -3.70 -0.24
CA ALA A 259 3.30 -4.30 -1.57
C ALA A 259 3.87 -5.73 -1.57
N ARG A 260 4.80 -6.04 -0.63
CA ARG A 260 5.44 -7.36 -0.54
C ARG A 260 4.54 -8.40 0.12
N ARG A 261 3.86 -8.02 1.22
CA ARG A 261 2.96 -8.91 1.95
C ARG A 261 1.68 -9.18 1.18
N CYS A 262 1.14 -8.16 0.51
CA CYS A 262 -0.14 -8.22 -0.21
C CYS A 262 0.06 -8.19 -1.73
N LYS A 263 0.92 -9.09 -2.26
CA LYS A 263 1.35 -9.06 -3.67
C LYS A 263 0.19 -9.15 -4.66
N VAL A 264 -0.80 -9.98 -4.37
CA VAL A 264 -1.96 -10.22 -5.26
C VAL A 264 -2.83 -8.96 -5.29
N GLU A 265 -3.15 -8.42 -4.12
CA GLU A 265 -3.97 -7.22 -3.95
C GLU A 265 -3.24 -6.00 -4.52
N PHE A 266 -1.92 -5.89 -4.30
CA PHE A 266 -1.10 -4.81 -4.84
C PHE A 266 -1.10 -4.81 -6.38
N LYS A 267 -0.88 -5.98 -6.98
CA LYS A 267 -0.91 -6.11 -8.44
C LYS A 267 -2.27 -5.72 -9.02
N ARG A 268 -3.36 -6.21 -8.39
CA ARG A 268 -4.72 -5.91 -8.84
C ARG A 268 -5.07 -4.44 -8.64
N LEU A 269 -4.69 -3.85 -7.51
CA LEU A 269 -4.90 -2.42 -7.24
C LEU A 269 -4.15 -1.56 -8.25
N PHE A 270 -2.87 -1.87 -8.50
CA PHE A 270 -2.08 -1.17 -9.50
C PHE A 270 -2.73 -1.22 -10.90
N GLU A 271 -3.25 -2.39 -11.31
CA GLU A 271 -3.95 -2.53 -12.58
C GLU A 271 -5.18 -1.62 -12.69
N LEU A 272 -5.98 -1.54 -11.61
CA LEU A 272 -7.17 -0.70 -11.55
C LEU A 272 -6.80 0.80 -11.59
N GLU A 273 -5.83 1.23 -10.77
CA GLU A 273 -5.36 2.61 -10.73
C GLU A 273 -4.71 3.04 -12.05
N TYR A 274 -3.90 2.16 -12.63
CA TYR A 274 -3.27 2.38 -13.93
C TYR A 274 -4.29 2.56 -15.06
N LYS A 275 -5.32 1.73 -15.07
CA LYS A 275 -6.40 1.81 -16.06
C LYS A 275 -7.24 3.08 -15.91
N GLU A 276 -7.47 3.52 -14.68
CA GLU A 276 -8.22 4.76 -14.41
C GLU A 276 -7.42 6.00 -14.84
N GLU A 277 -6.12 6.03 -14.55
CA GLU A 277 -5.27 7.18 -14.87
C GLU A 277 -4.93 7.27 -16.37
N PHE A 278 -4.66 6.13 -17.02
CA PHE A 278 -4.12 6.10 -18.39
C PHE A 278 -5.04 5.45 -19.43
N GLY A 279 -6.22 4.97 -19.04
CA GLY A 279 -7.15 4.31 -19.96
C GLY A 279 -6.54 3.07 -20.62
N ASN A 280 -6.22 3.18 -21.91
CA ASN A 280 -5.61 2.09 -22.68
C ASN A 280 -4.11 1.90 -22.38
N GLY A 281 -3.47 2.82 -21.66
CA GLY A 281 -2.08 2.76 -21.25
C GLY A 281 -1.23 3.94 -21.75
N ILE A 282 -0.02 4.04 -21.19
CA ILE A 282 0.95 5.08 -21.53
C ILE A 282 1.52 4.82 -22.92
N LEU A 283 1.54 5.83 -23.79
CA LEU A 283 2.27 5.80 -25.07
C LEU A 283 3.71 6.24 -24.84
N LEU A 284 4.65 5.34 -25.14
CA LEU A 284 6.09 5.63 -25.06
C LEU A 284 6.57 6.27 -26.34
N THR A 285 7.34 7.33 -26.24
CA THR A 285 7.89 8.04 -27.40
C THR A 285 9.34 7.58 -27.65
N PRO A 286 9.67 7.12 -28.89
CA PRO A 286 11.05 6.81 -29.25
C PRO A 286 11.98 8.00 -29.01
N ASN A 287 13.21 7.72 -28.57
CA ASN A 287 14.25 8.73 -28.34
C ASN A 287 15.48 8.47 -29.24
N LYS A 288 16.50 9.33 -29.12
CA LYS A 288 17.73 9.21 -29.91
C LYS A 288 18.73 8.18 -29.36
N VAL A 289 18.48 7.68 -28.13
CA VAL A 289 19.35 6.68 -27.49
C VAL A 289 19.06 5.32 -28.10
N LYS A 290 20.05 4.71 -28.71
CA LYS A 290 19.89 3.38 -29.33
C LYS A 290 19.95 2.28 -28.26
N LEU A 291 19.04 1.31 -28.38
CA LEU A 291 19.00 0.17 -27.50
C LEU A 291 20.27 -0.67 -27.62
N ARG A 292 20.99 -0.77 -26.51
CA ARG A 292 22.15 -1.67 -26.37
C ARG A 292 21.78 -2.80 -25.43
N MET A 293 21.75 -4.01 -25.96
CA MET A 293 21.48 -5.19 -25.16
C MET A 293 22.76 -6.01 -25.06
N ASN A 294 23.24 -6.19 -23.85
CA ASN A 294 24.44 -6.94 -23.58
C ASN A 294 24.08 -8.10 -22.63
N TYR A 295 24.38 -9.31 -23.06
CA TYR A 295 24.32 -10.48 -22.19
C TYR A 295 25.67 -10.63 -21.47
N ARG A 296 25.65 -10.80 -20.14
CA ARG A 296 26.82 -11.09 -19.32
C ARG A 296 26.85 -12.58 -19.01
N PRO A 297 27.78 -13.36 -19.59
CA PRO A 297 27.91 -14.78 -19.30
C PRO A 297 28.37 -15.05 -17.86
N ALA A 298 27.88 -16.16 -17.27
CA ALA A 298 28.36 -16.66 -15.99
C ALA A 298 29.78 -17.27 -16.11
N SER A 299 30.05 -17.91 -17.24
CA SER A 299 31.36 -18.50 -17.50
C SER A 299 32.42 -17.44 -17.81
N GLN A 300 33.54 -17.48 -17.12
CA GLN A 300 34.73 -16.62 -17.37
C GLN A 300 35.43 -16.85 -18.70
N THR A 301 35.09 -17.92 -19.42
CA THR A 301 35.72 -18.21 -20.72
C THR A 301 35.35 -17.22 -21.80
N PHE A 302 34.27 -16.43 -21.57
CA PHE A 302 33.87 -15.34 -22.45
C PHE A 302 34.66 -14.05 -22.16
N SER A 303 35.03 -13.32 -23.20
CA SER A 303 35.80 -12.08 -23.11
C SER A 303 34.91 -10.82 -22.93
N GLY A 304 33.95 -10.85 -22.01
CA GLY A 304 33.10 -9.70 -21.75
C GLY A 304 31.66 -9.89 -22.16
N LEU A 305 30.96 -8.77 -22.38
CA LEU A 305 29.55 -8.75 -22.74
C LEU A 305 29.32 -9.23 -24.18
N ILE A 306 28.32 -10.07 -24.38
CA ILE A 306 27.89 -10.50 -25.72
C ILE A 306 26.78 -9.55 -26.18
N GLY A 307 27.07 -8.71 -27.17
CA GLY A 307 26.11 -7.78 -27.73
C GLY A 307 25.05 -8.47 -28.58
N LEU A 308 23.78 -8.09 -28.34
CA LEU A 308 22.69 -8.26 -29.30
C LEU A 308 22.57 -6.93 -30.05
N SER A 309 23.03 -6.88 -31.29
CA SER A 309 22.88 -5.69 -32.10
C SER A 309 21.47 -5.58 -32.67
N ASN A 310 20.66 -4.72 -32.06
CA ASN A 310 19.43 -4.22 -32.71
C ASN A 310 19.50 -2.69 -32.73
N ASN A 311 20.25 -2.15 -33.69
CA ASN A 311 20.53 -0.71 -33.81
C ASN A 311 19.32 0.12 -34.25
N GLU A 312 18.17 -0.50 -34.52
CA GLU A 312 16.96 0.18 -35.01
C GLU A 312 16.09 0.70 -33.88
N LEU A 313 16.05 -0.01 -32.75
CA LEU A 313 15.18 0.33 -31.62
C LEU A 313 15.82 1.39 -30.71
N SER A 314 14.94 2.23 -30.11
CA SER A 314 15.31 3.25 -29.13
C SER A 314 15.28 2.68 -27.72
N ASP A 315 16.27 3.00 -26.89
CA ASP A 315 16.22 2.68 -25.46
C ASP A 315 15.35 3.71 -24.71
N VAL A 316 14.14 3.31 -24.39
CA VAL A 316 13.16 4.10 -23.63
C VAL A 316 13.11 3.74 -22.16
N SER A 317 13.89 2.74 -21.72
CA SER A 317 13.82 2.20 -20.35
C SER A 317 14.16 3.22 -19.26
N MET A 318 14.93 4.27 -19.59
CA MET A 318 15.35 5.33 -18.67
C MET A 318 14.51 6.62 -18.79
N GLN A 319 13.34 6.58 -19.40
CA GLN A 319 12.47 7.75 -19.52
C GLN A 319 11.88 8.11 -18.16
N LYS A 320 12.31 9.27 -17.62
CA LYS A 320 11.96 9.70 -16.26
C LYS A 320 10.47 10.07 -16.10
N GLU A 321 9.87 10.72 -17.09
CA GLU A 321 8.48 11.18 -16.97
C GLU A 321 7.48 10.02 -16.78
N PRO A 322 7.45 8.99 -17.64
CA PRO A 322 6.58 7.86 -17.43
C PRO A 322 6.88 7.11 -16.10
N LEU A 323 8.17 6.89 -15.78
CA LEU A 323 8.56 6.24 -14.53
C LEU A 323 8.07 7.01 -13.30
N ASN A 324 8.18 8.34 -13.28
CA ASN A 324 7.68 9.15 -12.17
C ASN A 324 6.15 9.06 -12.01
N LYS A 325 5.41 8.94 -13.11
CA LYS A 325 3.96 8.71 -13.06
C LYS A 325 3.64 7.33 -12.47
N LEU A 326 4.38 6.30 -12.89
CA LEU A 326 4.21 4.93 -12.37
C LEU A 326 4.59 4.83 -10.89
N ARG A 327 5.68 5.48 -10.45
CA ARG A 327 6.07 5.54 -9.03
C ARG A 327 4.96 6.13 -8.16
N LYS A 328 4.30 7.22 -8.61
CA LYS A 328 3.17 7.82 -7.88
C LYS A 328 2.02 6.83 -7.69
N ILE A 329 1.69 6.04 -8.72
CA ILE A 329 0.65 5.00 -8.59
C ILE A 329 1.11 3.92 -7.61
N VAL A 330 2.36 3.48 -7.69
CA VAL A 330 2.92 2.49 -6.76
C VAL A 330 2.84 2.99 -5.32
N ASP A 331 3.27 4.24 -5.06
CA ASP A 331 3.22 4.84 -3.73
C ASP A 331 1.78 4.92 -3.21
N MET A 332 0.85 5.39 -4.03
CA MET A 332 -0.57 5.46 -3.69
C MET A 332 -1.15 4.06 -3.39
N CYS A 333 -0.83 3.04 -4.18
CA CYS A 333 -1.26 1.67 -3.93
C CYS A 333 -0.71 1.13 -2.61
N MET A 334 0.56 1.43 -2.30
CA MET A 334 1.18 1.03 -1.03
C MET A 334 0.52 1.70 0.18
N ASP A 335 0.22 3.01 0.07
CA ASP A 335 -0.48 3.76 1.13
C ASP A 335 -1.90 3.19 1.37
N GLN A 336 -2.64 2.93 0.29
CA GLN A 336 -3.99 2.37 0.39
C GLN A 336 -4.01 0.95 0.98
N LEU A 337 -2.98 0.14 0.74
CA LEU A 337 -2.87 -1.23 1.26
C LEU A 337 -2.28 -1.33 2.67
N ASP A 338 -1.70 -0.26 3.19
CA ASP A 338 -1.04 -0.25 4.49
C ASP A 338 -1.92 -0.75 5.65
N PRO A 339 -3.19 -0.28 5.81
CA PRO A 339 -4.06 -0.77 6.88
C PRO A 339 -4.31 -2.28 6.80
N TYR A 340 -4.57 -2.79 5.60
CA TYR A 340 -4.78 -4.22 5.34
C TYR A 340 -3.52 -5.02 5.64
N SER A 341 -2.38 -4.58 5.14
CA SER A 341 -1.08 -5.22 5.38
C SER A 341 -0.71 -5.29 6.87
N ARG A 342 -0.94 -4.20 7.62
CA ARG A 342 -0.71 -4.16 9.07
C ARG A 342 -1.60 -5.15 9.82
N TYR A 343 -2.87 -5.22 9.45
CA TYR A 343 -3.80 -6.18 10.04
C TYR A 343 -3.34 -7.63 9.82
N LEU A 344 -2.97 -8.00 8.59
CA LEU A 344 -2.45 -9.33 8.28
C LEU A 344 -1.16 -9.64 9.07
N GLY A 345 -0.26 -8.66 9.20
CA GLY A 345 0.99 -8.84 9.96
C GLY A 345 0.79 -9.02 11.45
N ARG A 346 -0.23 -8.38 12.03
CA ARG A 346 -0.56 -8.51 13.47
C ARG A 346 -1.36 -9.76 13.80
N ASN A 347 -2.06 -10.35 12.84
CA ASN A 347 -2.97 -11.47 13.03
C ASN A 347 -2.67 -12.63 12.07
N PRO A 348 -1.46 -13.22 12.06
CA PRO A 348 -1.09 -14.24 11.07
C PRO A 348 -1.94 -15.50 11.18
N ASP A 349 -2.32 -15.91 12.40
CA ASP A 349 -3.00 -17.17 12.66
C ASP A 349 -4.51 -17.03 12.99
N LYS A 350 -4.99 -15.81 13.17
CA LYS A 350 -6.37 -15.51 13.60
C LYS A 350 -6.96 -14.36 12.80
N GLN A 351 -6.88 -14.45 11.47
CA GLN A 351 -7.47 -13.43 10.61
C GLN A 351 -8.98 -13.61 10.57
N ASP A 352 -9.71 -12.55 10.93
CA ASP A 352 -11.13 -12.46 10.63
C ASP A 352 -11.30 -12.01 9.17
N PRO A 353 -11.88 -12.83 8.29
CA PRO A 353 -11.98 -12.49 6.87
C PRO A 353 -12.82 -11.23 6.59
N PHE A 354 -13.83 -10.97 7.44
CA PHE A 354 -14.68 -9.81 7.29
C PHE A 354 -13.95 -8.51 7.66
N ILE A 355 -13.25 -8.51 8.80
CA ILE A 355 -12.43 -7.37 9.22
C ILE A 355 -11.31 -7.12 8.18
N ALA A 356 -10.66 -8.18 7.71
CA ALA A 356 -9.65 -8.08 6.66
C ALA A 356 -10.24 -7.42 5.39
N ALA A 357 -11.38 -7.90 4.90
CA ALA A 357 -12.06 -7.32 3.73
C ALA A 357 -12.43 -5.85 3.92
N SER A 358 -12.84 -5.45 5.13
CA SER A 358 -13.17 -4.06 5.45
C SER A 358 -11.98 -3.11 5.34
N LEU A 359 -10.75 -3.62 5.49
CA LEU A 359 -9.50 -2.85 5.40
C LEU A 359 -8.94 -2.75 3.98
N LEU A 360 -9.42 -3.56 3.03
CA LEU A 360 -9.02 -3.46 1.63
C LEU A 360 -9.35 -2.09 1.04
N PRO A 361 -8.55 -1.58 0.09
CA PRO A 361 -8.90 -0.39 -0.70
C PRO A 361 -10.27 -0.50 -1.35
N GLY A 362 -11.00 0.64 -1.45
CA GLY A 362 -12.36 0.65 -1.97
C GLY A 362 -12.49 0.04 -3.36
N LYS A 363 -11.54 0.30 -4.26
CA LYS A 363 -11.52 -0.29 -5.61
C LYS A 363 -11.43 -1.82 -5.58
N LEU A 364 -10.65 -2.38 -4.66
CA LEU A 364 -10.55 -3.84 -4.49
C LEU A 364 -11.81 -4.44 -3.87
N VAL A 365 -12.49 -3.72 -2.98
CA VAL A 365 -13.78 -4.15 -2.43
C VAL A 365 -14.83 -4.23 -3.54
N VAL A 366 -14.92 -3.19 -4.38
CA VAL A 366 -15.88 -3.16 -5.52
C VAL A 366 -15.54 -4.22 -6.59
N ASP A 367 -14.25 -4.46 -6.86
CA ASP A 367 -13.76 -5.45 -7.82
C ASP A 367 -13.70 -6.88 -7.23
N SER A 368 -14.03 -7.03 -5.95
CA SER A 368 -13.86 -8.30 -5.21
C SER A 368 -14.64 -9.44 -5.85
N GLN A 369 -13.99 -10.61 -5.88
CA GLN A 369 -14.63 -11.87 -6.26
C GLN A 369 -15.25 -12.61 -5.07
N ILE A 370 -15.19 -12.02 -3.86
CA ILE A 370 -15.81 -12.58 -2.65
C ILE A 370 -17.33 -12.57 -2.84
N GLU A 371 -17.95 -13.76 -2.83
CA GLU A 371 -19.37 -13.93 -3.14
C GLU A 371 -20.28 -13.11 -2.22
N GLU A 372 -19.96 -13.04 -0.96
CA GLU A 372 -20.73 -12.27 0.04
C GLU A 372 -20.73 -10.76 -0.22
N LEU A 373 -19.59 -10.21 -0.68
CA LEU A 373 -19.51 -8.79 -1.05
C LEU A 373 -20.33 -8.50 -2.32
N LYS A 374 -20.39 -9.46 -3.26
CA LYS A 374 -21.25 -9.35 -4.44
C LYS A 374 -22.71 -9.39 -4.06
N ILE A 375 -23.11 -10.31 -3.18
CA ILE A 375 -24.48 -10.43 -2.67
C ILE A 375 -24.88 -9.13 -1.96
N LEU A 376 -24.05 -8.64 -1.05
CA LEU A 376 -24.29 -7.36 -0.35
C LEU A 376 -24.43 -6.19 -1.34
N SER A 377 -23.49 -6.07 -2.29
CA SER A 377 -23.50 -4.99 -3.29
C SER A 377 -24.74 -5.06 -4.19
N GLY A 378 -25.15 -6.26 -4.61
CA GLY A 378 -26.38 -6.50 -5.36
C GLY A 378 -27.61 -6.09 -4.55
N TRP A 379 -27.73 -6.58 -3.31
CA TRP A 379 -28.84 -6.26 -2.42
C TRP A 379 -28.95 -4.76 -2.14
N LEU A 380 -27.80 -4.07 -1.93
CA LEU A 380 -27.77 -2.61 -1.74
C LEU A 380 -28.28 -1.88 -3.00
N LYS A 381 -27.87 -2.28 -4.18
CA LYS A 381 -28.32 -1.69 -5.44
C LYS A 381 -29.82 -1.88 -5.66
N ASP A 382 -30.35 -3.07 -5.37
CA ASP A 382 -31.76 -3.41 -5.58
C ASP A 382 -32.67 -2.68 -4.60
N ASN A 383 -32.24 -2.49 -3.34
CA ASN A 383 -33.08 -1.91 -2.28
C ASN A 383 -32.86 -0.41 -2.06
N LEU A 384 -31.62 0.08 -2.21
CA LEU A 384 -31.33 1.51 -2.06
C LEU A 384 -31.47 2.28 -3.37
N GLY A 385 -31.06 1.70 -4.51
CA GLY A 385 -31.25 2.16 -5.89
C GLY A 385 -31.49 3.67 -6.08
N VAL A 386 -32.70 4.02 -6.50
CA VAL A 386 -33.16 5.39 -6.71
C VAL A 386 -33.57 6.06 -5.39
N LEU A 387 -33.83 5.28 -4.34
CA LEU A 387 -34.17 5.80 -3.01
C LEU A 387 -32.98 6.55 -2.42
N LYS A 388 -33.24 7.71 -1.81
CA LYS A 388 -32.18 8.49 -1.14
C LYS A 388 -31.75 7.84 0.17
N THR A 389 -32.70 7.19 0.86
CA THR A 389 -32.52 6.54 2.16
C THR A 389 -33.37 5.28 2.24
N LEU A 390 -32.93 4.31 3.04
CA LEU A 390 -33.61 3.03 3.29
C LEU A 390 -33.53 2.71 4.78
N GLN A 391 -34.67 2.64 5.44
CA GLN A 391 -34.77 2.23 6.82
C GLN A 391 -35.00 0.72 6.91
N VAL A 392 -34.12 0.01 7.62
CA VAL A 392 -34.20 -1.46 7.77
C VAL A 392 -33.82 -1.88 9.18
N ASP A 393 -34.20 -3.08 9.57
CA ASP A 393 -33.66 -3.72 10.77
C ASP A 393 -32.22 -4.22 10.51
N PHE A 394 -31.33 -4.02 11.47
CA PHE A 394 -29.91 -4.39 11.36
C PHE A 394 -29.74 -5.88 11.03
N SER A 395 -30.62 -6.76 11.49
CA SER A 395 -30.60 -8.19 11.18
C SER A 395 -30.76 -8.48 9.68
N VAL A 396 -31.40 -7.60 8.92
CA VAL A 396 -31.55 -7.76 7.46
C VAL A 396 -30.20 -7.61 6.77
N ILE A 397 -29.36 -6.67 7.24
CA ILE A 397 -27.99 -6.50 6.73
C ILE A 397 -27.14 -7.72 7.08
N LEU A 398 -27.25 -8.21 8.32
CA LEU A 398 -26.50 -9.39 8.78
C LEU A 398 -26.82 -10.65 7.95
N LYS A 399 -28.06 -10.79 7.46
CA LYS A 399 -28.44 -11.90 6.58
C LYS A 399 -27.69 -11.88 5.24
N GLN A 400 -27.22 -10.72 4.78
CA GLN A 400 -26.42 -10.60 3.57
C GLN A 400 -24.93 -10.90 3.81
N LEU A 401 -24.53 -11.03 5.08
CA LEU A 401 -23.14 -11.22 5.53
C LEU A 401 -23.03 -12.40 6.53
N PRO A 402 -23.15 -13.64 6.07
CA PRO A 402 -23.11 -14.83 6.93
C PRO A 402 -21.82 -14.94 7.76
N LEU A 403 -20.67 -14.51 7.23
CA LEU A 403 -19.39 -14.50 7.96
C LEU A 403 -19.45 -13.60 9.20
N LEU A 404 -20.11 -12.45 9.12
CA LEU A 404 -20.29 -11.54 10.24
C LEU A 404 -21.19 -12.12 11.33
N SER A 405 -22.17 -12.94 10.96
CA SER A 405 -23.17 -13.46 11.88
C SER A 405 -22.69 -14.65 12.74
N GLN A 406 -21.60 -15.33 12.37
CA GLN A 406 -21.12 -16.53 13.04
C GLN A 406 -20.39 -16.27 14.36
N GLY A 407 -19.72 -15.11 14.51
CA GLY A 407 -18.87 -14.76 15.65
C GLY A 407 -19.54 -13.89 16.73
N GLY A 408 -20.79 -13.44 16.49
CA GLY A 408 -21.40 -12.37 17.28
C GLY A 408 -20.97 -10.98 16.79
N VAL A 409 -21.83 -9.98 16.95
CA VAL A 409 -21.61 -8.62 16.45
C VAL A 409 -21.19 -7.73 17.59
N GLY A 410 -19.93 -7.41 17.67
CA GLY A 410 -19.36 -6.46 18.61
C GLY A 410 -18.97 -5.13 17.96
N LYS A 411 -18.19 -4.33 18.66
CA LYS A 411 -17.77 -2.99 18.24
C LYS A 411 -16.91 -3.04 16.97
N GLN A 412 -15.99 -3.99 16.88
CA GLN A 412 -15.07 -4.10 15.74
C GLN A 412 -15.82 -4.47 14.46
N GLU A 413 -16.76 -5.39 14.55
CA GLU A 413 -17.57 -5.85 13.43
C GLU A 413 -18.49 -4.74 12.91
N VAL A 414 -19.09 -3.94 13.80
CA VAL A 414 -19.92 -2.78 13.40
C VAL A 414 -19.08 -1.71 12.71
N LEU A 415 -17.88 -1.43 13.23
CA LEU A 415 -16.95 -0.49 12.58
C LEU A 415 -16.51 -1.00 11.20
N ALA A 416 -16.15 -2.28 11.10
CA ALA A 416 -15.78 -2.92 9.84
C ALA A 416 -16.93 -2.87 8.82
N LEU A 417 -18.18 -3.12 9.28
CA LEU A 417 -19.37 -2.99 8.44
C LEU A 417 -19.56 -1.56 7.93
N SER A 418 -19.46 -0.57 8.82
CA SER A 418 -19.60 0.83 8.44
C SER A 418 -18.52 1.27 7.44
N GLN A 419 -17.28 0.79 7.60
CA GLN A 419 -16.18 1.04 6.65
C GLN A 419 -16.45 0.37 5.30
N LEU A 420 -16.88 -0.89 5.31
CA LEU A 420 -17.17 -1.65 4.10
C LEU A 420 -18.31 -1.00 3.30
N LEU A 421 -19.42 -0.65 3.96
CA LEU A 421 -20.54 0.05 3.33
C LEU A 421 -20.09 1.37 2.70
N SER A 422 -19.26 2.16 3.41
CA SER A 422 -18.73 3.43 2.87
C SER A 422 -17.90 3.21 1.60
N LYS A 423 -17.14 2.13 1.50
CA LYS A 423 -16.38 1.76 0.29
C LYS A 423 -17.29 1.34 -0.87
N LEU A 424 -18.48 0.82 -0.56
CA LEU A 424 -19.51 0.51 -1.54
C LEU A 424 -20.39 1.73 -1.89
N GLY A 425 -20.06 2.93 -1.38
CA GLY A 425 -20.80 4.15 -1.63
C GLY A 425 -22.08 4.30 -0.79
N VAL A 426 -22.20 3.55 0.30
CA VAL A 426 -23.39 3.56 1.18
C VAL A 426 -22.98 3.97 2.59
N GLY A 427 -23.72 4.94 3.17
CA GLY A 427 -23.64 5.28 4.57
C GLY A 427 -24.64 4.50 5.40
N ILE A 428 -24.35 4.37 6.69
CA ILE A 428 -25.25 3.79 7.69
C ILE A 428 -25.39 4.78 8.85
N GLU A 429 -26.58 4.93 9.39
CA GLU A 429 -26.83 5.62 10.65
C GLU A 429 -27.67 4.74 11.58
N PRO A 430 -27.28 4.67 12.86
CA PRO A 430 -26.19 5.40 13.53
C PRO A 430 -24.80 4.82 13.22
N ASP A 431 -23.84 5.73 13.06
CA ASP A 431 -22.43 5.36 12.77
C ASP A 431 -21.52 5.79 13.92
N MET A 432 -20.82 4.83 14.51
CA MET A 432 -19.88 5.08 15.62
C MET A 432 -18.75 6.04 15.25
N ARG A 433 -18.29 6.03 13.98
CA ARG A 433 -17.25 6.93 13.48
C ARG A 433 -17.68 8.40 13.53
N PHE A 434 -19.01 8.63 13.53
CA PHE A 434 -19.64 9.96 13.56
C PHE A 434 -20.24 10.29 14.93
N GLY A 435 -19.78 9.61 15.99
CA GLY A 435 -20.14 9.92 17.38
C GLY A 435 -21.46 9.29 17.86
N SER A 436 -22.00 8.34 17.12
CA SER A 436 -23.18 7.59 17.53
C SER A 436 -22.85 6.41 18.44
N SER A 437 -23.83 5.93 19.20
CA SER A 437 -23.70 4.74 20.05
C SER A 437 -23.59 3.47 19.22
N LEU A 438 -22.99 2.42 19.79
CA LEU A 438 -22.98 1.10 19.20
C LEU A 438 -24.41 0.59 19.04
N VAL A 439 -24.78 0.18 17.84
CA VAL A 439 -26.03 -0.49 17.51
C VAL A 439 -25.73 -1.85 16.90
N THR A 440 -26.16 -2.91 17.57
CA THR A 440 -25.99 -4.32 17.15
C THR A 440 -27.32 -4.99 16.81
N SER A 441 -28.43 -4.28 17.01
CA SER A 441 -29.79 -4.76 16.72
C SER A 441 -30.76 -3.57 16.57
N GLY A 442 -31.91 -3.80 15.95
CA GLY A 442 -32.95 -2.79 15.74
C GLY A 442 -32.75 -1.98 14.47
N THR A 443 -33.43 -0.85 14.41
CA THR A 443 -33.52 -0.02 13.21
C THR A 443 -32.21 0.69 12.88
N VAL A 444 -31.83 0.68 11.60
CA VAL A 444 -30.76 1.51 11.03
C VAL A 444 -31.23 2.14 9.72
N VAL A 445 -30.58 3.21 9.31
CA VAL A 445 -30.87 3.93 8.07
C VAL A 445 -29.65 3.85 7.16
N LEU A 446 -29.82 3.24 5.99
CA LEU A 446 -28.84 3.24 4.91
C LEU A 446 -29.12 4.39 3.94
N PHE A 447 -28.07 4.97 3.37
CA PHE A 447 -28.21 6.08 2.43
C PHE A 447 -27.05 6.13 1.44
N ASN A 448 -27.30 6.70 0.24
CA ASN A 448 -26.26 6.87 -0.76
C ASN A 448 -25.24 7.95 -0.32
N LEU A 449 -23.97 7.58 -0.24
CA LEU A 449 -22.87 8.49 0.05
C LEU A 449 -22.42 9.20 -1.24
N PRO A 450 -22.32 10.53 -1.24
CA PRO A 450 -21.65 11.26 -2.31
C PRO A 450 -20.17 10.82 -2.46
N VAL A 451 -19.64 10.97 -3.68
CA VAL A 451 -18.24 10.70 -3.96
C VAL A 451 -17.36 11.62 -3.09
N ASN A 452 -16.26 11.08 -2.56
CA ASN A 452 -15.34 11.78 -1.66
C ASN A 452 -15.95 12.20 -0.31
N SER A 453 -16.94 11.45 0.19
CA SER A 453 -17.47 11.66 1.54
C SER A 453 -16.39 11.47 2.60
N PRO A 454 -16.33 12.33 3.64
CA PRO A 454 -15.37 12.21 4.72
C PRO A 454 -15.61 10.91 5.51
N LEU A 455 -14.52 10.28 5.96
CA LEU A 455 -14.57 9.06 6.78
C LEU A 455 -14.76 9.35 8.28
N VAL A 456 -14.49 10.59 8.68
CA VAL A 456 -14.64 11.11 10.04
C VAL A 456 -15.47 12.39 9.99
N PRO A 457 -16.22 12.73 11.06
CA PRO A 457 -17.02 13.94 11.11
C PRO A 457 -16.14 15.20 11.10
N SER A 458 -16.62 16.26 10.47
CA SER A 458 -16.11 17.60 10.75
C SER A 458 -16.57 18.05 12.13
N LEU A 459 -15.99 19.13 12.61
CA LEU A 459 -16.41 19.73 13.86
C LEU A 459 -17.84 20.25 13.75
N GLU A 460 -18.14 20.92 12.65
CA GLU A 460 -19.47 21.44 12.35
C GLU A 460 -20.53 20.34 12.33
N TYR A 461 -20.21 19.19 11.74
CA TYR A 461 -21.09 18.04 11.77
C TYR A 461 -21.31 17.50 13.18
N SER A 462 -20.26 17.43 14.00
CA SER A 462 -20.35 16.95 15.39
C SER A 462 -21.26 17.82 16.23
N VAL A 463 -21.20 19.15 16.06
CA VAL A 463 -22.13 20.09 16.71
C VAL A 463 -23.54 19.93 16.16
N ALA A 464 -23.70 19.92 14.84
CA ALA A 464 -25.00 19.79 14.19
C ALA A 464 -25.75 18.51 14.60
N SER A 465 -25.04 17.38 14.65
CA SER A 465 -25.58 16.09 15.08
C SER A 465 -26.00 16.08 16.56
N THR A 466 -25.26 16.78 17.42
CA THR A 466 -25.60 16.93 18.83
C THR A 466 -26.88 17.79 19.01
N VAL A 467 -26.95 18.93 18.30
CA VAL A 467 -28.13 19.80 18.30
C VAL A 467 -29.34 19.05 17.74
N LEU A 468 -29.15 18.29 16.65
CA LEU A 468 -30.22 17.46 16.07
C LEU A 468 -30.77 16.43 17.08
N ARG A 469 -29.89 15.75 17.85
CA ARG A 469 -30.35 14.81 18.90
C ARG A 469 -31.20 15.47 19.97
N LEU A 470 -30.81 16.67 20.41
CA LEU A 470 -31.57 17.42 21.41
C LEU A 470 -32.90 17.88 20.85
N ALA A 471 -32.89 18.44 19.64
CA ALA A 471 -34.08 18.93 18.97
C ALA A 471 -35.12 17.83 18.75
N THR A 472 -34.68 16.70 18.19
CA THR A 472 -35.53 15.52 17.95
C THR A 472 -36.12 14.96 19.24
N ALA A 473 -35.33 14.99 20.35
CA ALA A 473 -35.83 14.51 21.64
C ALA A 473 -36.90 15.43 22.22
N VAL A 474 -36.90 16.72 21.88
CA VAL A 474 -38.01 17.65 22.23
C VAL A 474 -39.23 17.35 21.37
N SER A 475 -39.07 17.37 20.04
CA SER A 475 -40.17 17.17 19.09
C SER A 475 -40.84 15.78 19.18
N VAL A 476 -40.18 14.75 19.65
CA VAL A 476 -40.76 13.39 19.85
C VAL A 476 -41.34 13.22 21.26
N ALA A 477 -41.29 14.23 22.13
CA ALA A 477 -41.69 14.11 23.53
C ALA A 477 -43.17 13.82 23.74
N ASP A 478 -44.01 14.22 22.83
CA ASP A 478 -45.46 13.94 22.80
C ASP A 478 -45.84 12.63 22.09
N GLY A 479 -44.82 11.95 21.48
CA GLY A 479 -44.97 10.70 20.73
C GLY A 479 -45.15 10.87 19.23
N ASN A 480 -45.30 12.09 18.73
CA ASN A 480 -45.42 12.39 17.30
C ASN A 480 -44.58 13.62 16.96
N ILE A 481 -43.89 13.58 15.84
CA ILE A 481 -43.21 14.75 15.25
C ILE A 481 -44.00 15.17 14.01
N SER A 482 -44.46 16.43 13.96
CA SER A 482 -45.15 16.95 12.81
C SER A 482 -44.24 17.12 11.59
N GLU A 483 -44.82 17.10 10.39
CA GLU A 483 -44.01 17.35 9.17
C GLU A 483 -43.45 18.78 9.14
N ASP A 484 -44.17 19.74 9.72
CA ASP A 484 -43.73 21.14 9.82
C ASP A 484 -42.49 21.27 10.73
N GLU A 485 -42.43 20.55 11.85
CA GLU A 485 -41.24 20.49 12.73
C GLU A 485 -40.04 19.85 12.04
N LYS A 486 -40.28 18.75 11.33
CA LYS A 486 -39.20 18.09 10.55
C LYS A 486 -38.60 19.02 9.51
N GLU A 487 -39.47 19.66 8.70
CA GLU A 487 -39.04 20.57 7.66
C GLU A 487 -38.36 21.83 8.24
N TYR A 488 -38.87 22.37 9.34
CA TYR A 488 -38.27 23.50 10.04
C TYR A 488 -36.88 23.15 10.57
N LEU A 489 -36.75 22.00 11.23
CA LEU A 489 -35.48 21.50 11.80
C LEU A 489 -34.42 21.28 10.71
N GLU A 490 -34.78 20.60 9.62
CA GLU A 490 -33.86 20.34 8.51
C GLU A 490 -33.39 21.64 7.86
N LYS A 491 -34.28 22.55 7.53
CA LYS A 491 -33.94 23.86 6.93
C LYS A 491 -33.05 24.71 7.84
N LYS A 492 -33.36 24.74 9.15
CA LYS A 492 -32.57 25.52 10.11
C LYS A 492 -31.16 24.98 10.27
N LEU A 493 -30.99 23.66 10.37
CA LEU A 493 -29.66 23.03 10.49
C LEU A 493 -28.81 23.25 9.22
N GLU A 494 -29.41 23.21 8.03
CA GLU A 494 -28.72 23.51 6.78
C GLU A 494 -28.18 24.94 6.68
N VAL A 495 -28.90 25.89 7.30
CA VAL A 495 -28.52 27.31 7.28
C VAL A 495 -27.53 27.66 8.40
N LEU A 496 -27.64 27.02 9.57
CA LEU A 496 -26.84 27.35 10.74
C LEU A 496 -25.42 26.78 10.65
N PHE A 497 -25.25 25.64 9.97
CA PHE A 497 -23.98 24.95 9.91
C PHE A 497 -23.44 24.88 8.47
N ASN A 498 -22.15 25.20 8.30
CA ASN A 498 -21.49 25.15 6.98
C ASN A 498 -21.07 23.70 6.64
N LEU A 499 -22.04 22.80 6.51
CA LEU A 499 -21.81 21.39 6.22
C LEU A 499 -21.51 21.15 4.75
N SER A 500 -20.61 20.21 4.47
CA SER A 500 -20.41 19.67 3.14
C SER A 500 -21.67 18.94 2.64
N GLN A 501 -21.79 18.76 1.33
CA GLN A 501 -22.94 18.04 0.75
C GLN A 501 -23.08 16.61 1.31
N ALA A 502 -21.96 15.94 1.54
CA ALA A 502 -21.95 14.60 2.11
C ALA A 502 -22.46 14.59 3.57
N GLU A 503 -22.06 15.58 4.36
CA GLU A 503 -22.52 15.72 5.75
C GLU A 503 -23.99 16.11 5.84
N LYS A 504 -24.48 16.92 4.93
CA LYS A 504 -25.93 17.23 4.85
C LYS A 504 -26.77 15.98 4.57
N VAL A 505 -26.33 15.14 3.61
CA VAL A 505 -27.01 13.87 3.32
C VAL A 505 -26.98 12.95 4.54
N ARG A 506 -25.83 12.84 5.22
CA ARG A 506 -25.68 12.03 6.43
C ARG A 506 -26.55 12.56 7.57
N LEU A 507 -26.58 13.87 7.79
CA LEU A 507 -27.39 14.48 8.86
C LEU A 507 -28.87 14.21 8.64
N LYS A 508 -29.36 14.24 7.39
CA LYS A 508 -30.75 13.87 7.05
C LYS A 508 -31.06 12.41 7.36
N ALA A 509 -30.15 11.51 7.02
CA ALA A 509 -30.30 10.09 7.35
C ALA A 509 -30.30 9.87 8.87
N PHE A 510 -29.43 10.59 9.59
CA PHE A 510 -29.40 10.54 11.04
C PHE A 510 -30.70 11.11 11.68
N ALA A 511 -31.29 12.16 11.10
CA ALA A 511 -32.59 12.67 11.53
C ALA A 511 -33.69 11.60 11.39
N GLN A 512 -33.75 10.92 10.23
CA GLN A 512 -34.71 9.82 10.01
C GLN A 512 -34.56 8.68 11.01
N TYR A 513 -33.31 8.34 11.37
CA TYR A 513 -33.05 7.36 12.43
C TYR A 513 -33.63 7.84 13.78
N LEU A 514 -33.33 9.09 14.16
CA LEU A 514 -33.79 9.68 15.44
C LEU A 514 -35.31 9.82 15.55
N TYR A 515 -36.01 10.07 14.44
CA TYR A 515 -37.46 10.09 14.40
C TYR A 515 -38.09 8.73 14.70
N SER A 516 -37.40 7.64 14.32
CA SER A 516 -37.87 6.27 14.55
C SER A 516 -37.42 5.69 15.89
N VAL A 517 -36.29 6.16 16.42
CA VAL A 517 -35.69 5.68 17.66
C VAL A 517 -35.37 6.89 18.53
N PRO A 518 -36.30 7.29 19.45
CA PRO A 518 -36.08 8.44 20.31
C PRO A 518 -34.76 8.36 21.07
N GLY A 519 -33.95 9.41 20.94
CA GLY A 519 -32.57 9.41 21.39
C GLY A 519 -32.42 9.36 22.91
N SER A 520 -31.45 8.58 23.35
CA SER A 520 -30.94 8.63 24.72
C SER A 520 -30.01 9.84 24.90
N PHE A 521 -30.14 10.55 26.03
CA PHE A 521 -29.23 11.64 26.43
C PHE A 521 -27.89 11.17 26.97
N VAL A 522 -27.59 9.86 26.93
CA VAL A 522 -26.33 9.28 27.40
C VAL A 522 -25.16 9.84 26.59
N GLY A 523 -24.16 10.37 27.29
CA GLY A 523 -22.94 10.94 26.70
C GLY A 523 -23.03 12.42 26.27
N ILE A 524 -24.23 12.95 26.01
CA ILE A 524 -24.43 14.35 25.57
C ILE A 524 -24.01 15.35 26.65
N LYS A 525 -24.29 15.06 27.92
CA LYS A 525 -23.98 15.97 29.04
C LYS A 525 -22.51 16.40 29.08
N LYS A 526 -21.59 15.46 28.87
CA LYS A 526 -20.15 15.73 28.90
C LYS A 526 -19.70 16.62 27.74
N GLN A 527 -20.30 16.43 26.55
CA GLN A 527 -20.04 17.27 25.38
C GLN A 527 -20.58 18.70 25.56
N LEU A 528 -21.76 18.84 26.07
CA LEU A 528 -22.41 20.15 26.29
C LEU A 528 -21.78 20.95 27.44
N GLN A 529 -21.28 20.31 28.48
CA GLN A 529 -20.57 20.96 29.58
C GLN A 529 -19.21 21.59 29.15
N ALA A 530 -18.64 21.17 28.03
CA ALA A 530 -17.45 21.80 27.45
C ALA A 530 -17.75 23.17 26.80
N LEU A 531 -19.02 23.48 26.53
CA LEU A 531 -19.46 24.74 25.89
C LEU A 531 -19.54 25.89 26.91
N GLU A 532 -19.28 27.12 26.44
CA GLU A 532 -19.47 28.33 27.25
C GLU A 532 -20.95 28.57 27.54
N LEU A 533 -21.24 29.30 28.64
CA LEU A 533 -22.59 29.57 29.10
C LEU A 533 -23.48 30.20 27.98
N LYS A 534 -22.92 31.17 27.25
CA LYS A 534 -23.62 31.86 26.15
C LYS A 534 -23.99 30.91 25.01
N GLN A 535 -23.13 29.93 24.72
CA GLN A 535 -23.38 28.93 23.69
C GLN A 535 -24.47 27.96 24.14
N ARG A 536 -24.44 27.52 25.38
CA ARG A 536 -25.49 26.71 26.00
C ARG A 536 -26.83 27.40 26.00
N GLU A 537 -26.85 28.71 26.33
CA GLU A 537 -28.06 29.55 26.25
C GLU A 537 -28.60 29.64 24.82
N ASN A 538 -27.74 29.80 23.82
CA ASN A 538 -28.16 29.85 22.42
C ASN A 538 -28.77 28.52 21.96
N ILE A 539 -28.18 27.38 22.36
CA ILE A 539 -28.76 26.05 22.10
C ILE A 539 -30.11 25.90 22.78
N GLY A 540 -30.23 26.29 24.06
CA GLY A 540 -31.52 26.29 24.79
C GLY A 540 -32.61 27.08 24.09
N ARG A 541 -32.28 28.29 23.62
CA ARG A 541 -33.23 29.16 22.88
C ARG A 541 -33.62 28.54 21.54
N PHE A 542 -32.68 27.98 20.81
CA PHE A 542 -32.98 27.28 19.55
C PHE A 542 -33.92 26.09 19.75
N LEU A 543 -33.79 25.34 20.85
CA LEU A 543 -34.69 24.22 21.14
C LEU A 543 -36.09 24.67 21.49
N VAL A 544 -36.25 25.83 22.15
CA VAL A 544 -37.55 26.43 22.40
C VAL A 544 -38.20 26.91 21.08
N GLU A 545 -37.43 27.51 20.15
CA GLU A 545 -37.93 27.89 18.83
C GLU A 545 -38.45 26.69 18.03
N ILE A 546 -37.76 25.53 18.13
CA ILE A 546 -38.21 24.30 17.48
C ILE A 546 -39.51 23.79 18.07
N ALA A 547 -39.61 23.70 19.39
CA ALA A 547 -40.85 23.30 20.08
C ALA A 547 -42.04 24.19 19.78
N GLN A 548 -41.81 25.40 19.29
CA GLN A 548 -42.86 26.35 18.88
C GLN A 548 -43.13 26.38 17.39
N ALA A 549 -42.48 25.52 16.59
CA ALA A 549 -42.55 25.60 15.15
C ALA A 549 -43.97 25.38 14.58
N ASP A 550 -44.81 24.62 15.29
CA ASP A 550 -46.20 24.38 14.99
C ASP A 550 -47.16 25.40 15.69
N GLY A 551 -46.58 26.33 16.49
CA GLY A 551 -47.33 27.38 17.21
C GLY A 551 -47.83 26.97 18.59
N PHE A 552 -47.56 25.77 19.08
CA PHE A 552 -47.99 25.27 20.39
C PHE A 552 -46.89 24.42 21.03
N ILE A 553 -46.62 24.54 22.33
CA ILE A 553 -45.70 23.71 23.08
C ILE A 553 -46.45 22.74 23.96
N ASP A 554 -46.31 21.44 23.73
CA ASP A 554 -46.94 20.40 24.53
C ASP A 554 -46.29 20.29 25.94
N PRO A 555 -47.07 19.93 26.99
CA PRO A 555 -46.53 19.72 28.33
C PRO A 555 -45.39 18.68 28.43
N ASN A 556 -45.31 17.69 27.54
CA ASN A 556 -44.24 16.72 27.52
C ASN A 556 -42.96 17.28 26.88
N GLU A 557 -43.12 18.18 25.90
CA GLU A 557 -41.99 18.96 25.34
C GLU A 557 -41.40 19.88 26.40
N ILE A 558 -42.23 20.56 27.21
CA ILE A 558 -41.77 21.38 28.35
C ILE A 558 -40.98 20.51 29.34
N LYS A 559 -41.43 19.28 29.66
CA LYS A 559 -40.69 18.38 30.55
C LYS A 559 -39.34 17.99 29.94
N THR A 560 -39.30 17.73 28.64
CA THR A 560 -38.08 17.37 27.92
C THR A 560 -37.14 18.57 27.84
N LEU A 561 -37.62 19.75 27.53
CA LEU A 561 -36.84 20.98 27.55
C LEU A 561 -36.27 21.26 28.95
N ASN A 562 -37.04 21.08 30.04
CA ASN A 562 -36.53 21.19 31.40
C ASN A 562 -35.37 20.23 31.70
N LYS A 563 -35.45 18.96 31.23
CA LYS A 563 -34.35 18.02 31.35
C LYS A 563 -33.10 18.48 30.56
N ILE A 564 -33.32 18.99 29.35
CA ILE A 564 -32.23 19.48 28.50
C ILE A 564 -31.61 20.75 29.13
N TYR A 565 -32.39 21.68 29.65
CA TYR A 565 -31.87 22.84 30.37
C TYR A 565 -31.03 22.45 31.59
N SER A 566 -31.46 21.41 32.33
CA SER A 566 -30.65 20.83 33.41
C SER A 566 -29.33 20.20 32.89
N ILE A 567 -29.33 19.57 31.71
CA ILE A 567 -28.10 19.01 31.06
C ILE A 567 -27.21 20.15 30.60
N LEU A 568 -27.76 21.23 30.06
CA LEU A 568 -27.07 22.46 29.64
C LEU A 568 -26.58 23.31 30.83
N ASP A 569 -26.98 22.95 32.07
CA ASP A 569 -26.69 23.72 33.29
C ASP A 569 -27.25 25.16 33.19
N LEU A 570 -28.50 25.28 32.72
CA LEU A 570 -29.25 26.50 32.58
C LEU A 570 -30.40 26.54 33.58
N ALA A 571 -30.74 27.76 34.09
CA ALA A 571 -31.86 27.93 34.99
C ALA A 571 -33.22 27.68 34.29
N ALA A 572 -34.13 26.96 34.94
CA ALA A 572 -35.46 26.66 34.40
C ALA A 572 -36.28 27.94 34.15
N ASP A 573 -36.09 29.01 34.91
CA ASP A 573 -36.75 30.31 34.75
C ASP A 573 -36.46 30.93 33.37
N ASN A 574 -35.29 30.67 32.80
CA ASN A 574 -34.91 31.10 31.46
C ASN A 574 -35.75 30.42 30.37
N LEU A 575 -36.15 29.17 30.57
CA LEU A 575 -37.05 28.44 29.65
C LEU A 575 -38.41 29.11 29.57
N TYR A 576 -39.01 29.35 30.73
CA TYR A 576 -40.36 29.95 30.76
C TYR A 576 -40.38 31.38 30.23
N SER A 577 -39.36 32.19 30.51
CA SER A 577 -39.25 33.54 29.95
C SER A 577 -39.04 33.55 28.43
N GLN A 578 -38.33 32.59 27.89
CA GLN A 578 -38.11 32.46 26.44
C GLN A 578 -39.35 31.93 25.73
N ALA A 579 -40.03 30.93 26.29
CA ALA A 579 -41.30 30.42 25.78
C ALA A 579 -42.39 31.53 25.73
N HIS A 580 -42.48 32.36 26.76
CA HIS A 580 -43.41 33.50 26.77
C HIS A 580 -42.99 34.64 25.82
N ALA A 581 -41.69 34.91 25.67
CA ALA A 581 -41.21 35.95 24.76
C ALA A 581 -41.48 35.59 23.29
N ALA A 582 -41.39 34.32 22.94
CA ALA A 582 -41.67 33.83 21.59
C ALA A 582 -43.21 33.81 21.30
N ALA A 583 -44.06 33.54 22.30
CA ALA A 583 -45.51 33.58 22.15
C ALA A 583 -46.09 35.01 22.04
N THR A 584 -45.29 36.04 22.36
CA THR A 584 -45.72 37.46 22.33
C THR A 584 -45.17 38.26 21.14
N GLU A 585 -44.73 37.66 20.06
CA GLU A 585 -44.52 38.40 18.81
C GLU A 585 -45.87 38.98 18.31
N PRO A 586 -45.96 40.32 18.08
CA PRO A 586 -47.21 40.91 17.70
C PRO A 586 -47.63 40.46 16.31
N VAL A 587 -48.81 39.85 16.23
CA VAL A 587 -49.54 39.63 14.96
C VAL A 587 -49.58 40.96 14.23
N LYS A 588 -49.04 41.07 13.04
CA LYS A 588 -49.29 42.23 12.15
C LYS A 588 -50.72 42.23 11.77
N ILE A 589 -51.51 43.03 12.50
CA ILE A 589 -52.86 43.45 12.08
C ILE A 589 -52.65 44.43 10.92
N GLU A 590 -52.99 44.04 9.71
CA GLU A 590 -53.19 44.98 8.60
C GLU A 590 -54.31 45.93 8.98
N SER A 591 -53.96 47.17 9.31
CA SER A 591 -54.97 48.22 9.58
C SER A 591 -55.61 48.67 8.27
N SER A 592 -56.89 48.41 8.12
CA SER A 592 -57.71 49.13 7.14
C SER A 592 -57.69 50.60 7.41
N ASP A 593 -57.55 51.41 6.38
CA ASP A 593 -57.58 52.87 6.36
C ASP A 593 -58.83 53.45 7.02
N MET A 594 -58.65 54.23 8.11
CA MET A 594 -59.33 55.46 8.38
C MET A 594 -58.73 56.26 9.56
N PRO A 595 -58.57 57.56 9.45
CA PRO A 595 -57.82 58.34 10.42
C PRO A 595 -58.73 58.81 11.60
N PRO A 596 -58.26 58.76 12.84
CA PRO A 596 -58.77 59.70 13.87
C PRO A 596 -57.63 60.62 14.36
N LYS A 597 -58.03 61.84 14.56
CA LYS A 597 -57.30 62.93 15.18
C LYS A 597 -56.91 62.62 16.64
N GLY A 598 -55.69 63.01 17.01
CA GLY A 598 -55.45 63.51 18.35
C GLY A 598 -54.40 62.77 19.18
N PHE A 599 -53.44 63.55 19.65
CA PHE A 599 -52.41 63.37 20.69
C PHE A 599 -51.10 62.72 20.33
N THR A 600 -50.12 63.59 20.29
CA THR A 600 -48.67 63.24 20.21
C THR A 600 -48.18 62.67 21.54
N ILE A 601 -47.72 61.44 21.53
CA ILE A 601 -46.96 60.84 22.62
C ILE A 601 -45.46 60.95 22.27
N PRO A 602 -44.54 61.29 23.20
CA PRO A 602 -43.15 61.48 22.92
C PRO A 602 -42.52 60.16 22.47
N SER A 603 -41.69 60.23 21.42
CA SER A 603 -40.97 59.11 20.83
C SER A 603 -40.05 58.42 21.85
N GLN A 604 -40.33 57.19 22.14
CA GLN A 604 -39.36 56.29 22.80
C GLN A 604 -38.13 56.05 21.90
N PRO A 605 -36.97 55.87 22.49
CA PRO A 605 -35.73 55.61 21.72
C PRO A 605 -35.87 54.33 20.89
N LYS A 606 -35.45 54.40 19.64
CA LYS A 606 -35.44 53.29 18.69
C LYS A 606 -34.78 52.04 19.30
N LYS A 607 -35.59 51.00 19.59
CA LYS A 607 -35.08 49.68 19.91
C LYS A 607 -34.30 49.18 18.71
N LYS A 608 -33.02 48.85 18.92
CA LYS A 608 -32.18 48.13 17.98
C LYS A 608 -32.93 46.88 17.54
N LYS A 609 -32.96 46.63 16.22
CA LYS A 609 -33.44 45.38 15.64
C LYS A 609 -32.81 44.24 16.42
N GLN A 610 -33.61 43.39 17.05
CA GLN A 610 -33.15 42.15 17.62
C GLN A 610 -32.57 41.31 16.48
N GLY A 611 -31.28 41.08 16.55
CA GLY A 611 -30.55 40.33 15.55
C GLY A 611 -31.02 38.86 15.50
N ARG A 612 -31.01 38.30 14.31
CA ARG A 612 -30.98 36.87 14.11
C ARG A 612 -30.05 36.24 15.16
N ILE A 613 -30.49 35.13 15.76
CA ILE A 613 -29.61 34.33 16.60
C ILE A 613 -28.57 33.75 15.70
N GLU A 614 -27.37 34.34 15.68
CA GLU A 614 -26.16 33.76 15.08
C GLU A 614 -25.47 33.01 16.22
N LEU A 615 -25.39 31.69 16.06
CA LEU A 615 -24.47 30.87 16.84
C LEU A 615 -23.06 31.31 16.49
N ASP A 616 -22.27 31.71 17.49
CA ASP A 616 -20.86 32.05 17.29
C ASP A 616 -20.07 30.76 17.03
N MET A 617 -20.00 30.41 15.74
CA MET A 617 -19.41 29.15 15.28
C MET A 617 -17.93 29.09 15.56
N ILE A 618 -17.20 30.21 15.53
CA ILE A 618 -15.74 30.24 15.72
C ILE A 618 -15.37 29.81 17.15
N GLU A 619 -16.15 30.26 18.14
CA GLU A 619 -15.91 29.92 19.55
C GLU A 619 -16.35 28.47 19.87
N ILE A 620 -17.44 28.01 19.23
CA ILE A 620 -17.90 26.63 19.29
C ILE A 620 -16.87 25.70 18.64
N GLU A 621 -16.34 26.05 17.49
CA GLU A 621 -15.30 25.31 16.78
C GLU A 621 -14.04 25.09 17.63
N ARG A 622 -13.56 26.12 18.32
CA ARG A 622 -12.33 26.01 19.12
C ARG A 622 -12.45 24.99 20.26
N LYS A 623 -13.60 24.96 20.93
CA LYS A 623 -13.83 24.07 22.09
C LYS A 623 -14.15 22.62 21.67
N PHE A 624 -14.83 22.43 20.55
CA PHE A 624 -15.07 21.08 20.01
C PHE A 624 -13.84 20.46 19.37
N THR A 625 -12.90 21.27 18.83
CA THR A 625 -11.62 20.78 18.30
C THR A 625 -10.81 20.09 19.39
N GLU A 626 -10.73 20.68 20.57
CA GLU A 626 -10.05 20.07 21.73
C GLU A 626 -10.74 18.77 22.17
N THR A 627 -12.08 18.69 22.10
CA THR A 627 -12.82 17.48 22.50
C THR A 627 -12.80 16.41 21.40
N ALA A 628 -12.84 16.81 20.11
CA ALA A 628 -12.77 15.89 18.97
C ALA A 628 -11.37 15.26 18.82
N GLN A 629 -10.29 16.03 19.07
CA GLN A 629 -8.92 15.50 19.11
C GLN A 629 -8.75 14.46 20.23
N VAL A 630 -9.31 14.73 21.41
CA VAL A 630 -9.30 13.77 22.53
C VAL A 630 -10.17 12.54 22.20
N THR A 631 -11.30 12.70 21.52
CA THR A 631 -12.17 11.59 21.12
C THR A 631 -11.54 10.77 19.97
N ALA A 632 -10.86 11.42 19.02
CA ALA A 632 -10.12 10.74 17.96
C ALA A 632 -8.90 9.97 18.53
N MET A 633 -8.12 10.58 19.45
CA MET A 633 -7.05 9.89 20.19
C MET A 633 -7.58 8.73 21.04
N LEU A 634 -8.71 8.92 21.73
CA LEU A 634 -9.31 7.85 22.52
C LEU A 634 -9.87 6.72 21.65
N ASN A 635 -10.46 7.03 20.48
CA ASN A 635 -10.90 6.00 19.55
C ASN A 635 -9.73 5.22 18.91
N GLU A 636 -8.58 5.86 18.71
CA GLU A 636 -7.35 5.22 18.24
C GLU A 636 -6.71 4.35 19.34
N VAL A 637 -6.73 4.82 20.59
CA VAL A 637 -6.23 4.10 21.76
C VAL A 637 -7.17 2.95 22.14
N PHE A 638 -8.49 3.15 22.14
CA PHE A 638 -9.44 2.09 22.48
C PHE A 638 -9.65 1.05 21.35
N ALA A 639 -9.34 1.38 20.11
CA ALA A 639 -9.26 0.37 19.04
C ALA A 639 -8.07 -0.60 19.22
N ALA A 640 -7.06 -0.19 20.02
CA ALA A 640 -5.92 -1.02 20.36
C ALA A 640 -6.12 -1.88 21.62
N ASP A 641 -7.00 -1.46 22.57
CA ASP A 641 -7.14 -2.12 23.88
C ASP A 641 -8.25 -3.17 23.96
N ASP A 642 -9.24 -3.19 23.06
CA ASP A 642 -10.37 -4.15 23.13
C ASP A 642 -10.09 -5.52 22.48
N ALA A 643 -8.85 -5.82 22.09
CA ALA A 643 -8.46 -7.14 21.59
C ALA A 643 -8.20 -8.19 22.70
N GLY A 644 -8.59 -7.93 23.95
CA GLY A 644 -8.23 -8.79 25.06
C GLY A 644 -9.20 -8.79 26.24
N SER A 645 -10.48 -9.16 26.05
CA SER A 645 -11.32 -9.53 27.20
C SER A 645 -11.29 -11.03 27.48
N GLY A 646 -10.15 -11.50 27.97
CA GLY A 646 -10.00 -12.72 28.77
C GLY A 646 -9.18 -12.30 29.99
N GLN A 647 -9.81 -12.35 31.15
CA GLN A 647 -9.33 -12.10 32.53
C GLN A 647 -7.92 -11.47 32.63
N VAL A 648 -7.87 -10.17 32.83
CA VAL A 648 -6.65 -9.42 33.10
C VAL A 648 -6.29 -9.62 34.57
N ILE A 649 -5.30 -10.46 34.80
CA ILE A 649 -4.43 -10.33 35.97
C ILE A 649 -3.56 -9.11 35.67
N GLN A 650 -3.81 -8.00 36.34
CA GLN A 650 -2.96 -6.82 36.30
C GLN A 650 -1.55 -7.20 36.75
N LYS A 651 -0.62 -7.33 35.82
CA LYS A 651 0.80 -7.22 36.10
C LYS A 651 1.20 -5.75 36.02
N PRO A 652 2.08 -5.26 36.92
CA PRO A 652 2.48 -3.86 36.93
C PRO A 652 3.13 -3.48 35.61
N VAL A 653 2.73 -2.32 35.06
CA VAL A 653 3.36 -1.68 33.94
C VAL A 653 4.78 -1.31 34.38
N ASP A 654 5.77 -1.97 33.79
CA ASP A 654 7.18 -1.57 33.97
C ASP A 654 7.35 -0.16 33.39
N ALA A 655 7.76 0.77 34.27
CA ALA A 655 7.93 2.18 33.99
C ALA A 655 9.13 2.50 33.06
N ASN A 656 9.68 1.51 32.32
CA ASN A 656 10.87 1.62 31.47
C ASN A 656 10.62 1.18 30.02
N GLY A 657 9.45 1.41 29.46
CA GLY A 657 9.19 1.18 28.03
C GLY A 657 9.96 2.16 27.14
N ILE A 658 10.66 1.65 26.10
CA ILE A 658 11.34 2.48 25.10
C ILE A 658 10.29 3.03 24.13
N MET A 659 10.27 4.33 23.86
CA MET A 659 9.39 4.98 22.86
C MET A 659 7.89 4.66 23.04
N GLY A 660 7.45 4.33 24.26
CA GLY A 660 6.07 3.91 24.51
C GLY A 660 5.72 2.49 24.06
N LEU A 661 6.72 1.68 23.72
CA LEU A 661 6.56 0.27 23.37
C LEU A 661 6.28 -0.57 24.62
N ASP A 662 5.53 -1.66 24.43
CA ASP A 662 5.36 -2.68 25.47
C ASP A 662 6.68 -3.39 25.85
N ALA A 663 6.65 -4.22 26.89
CA ALA A 663 7.84 -4.88 27.42
C ALA A 663 8.53 -5.80 26.40
N SER A 664 7.77 -6.49 25.55
CA SER A 664 8.29 -7.40 24.52
C SER A 664 8.97 -6.64 23.38
N ASN A 665 8.27 -5.65 22.82
CA ASN A 665 8.79 -4.82 21.75
C ASN A 665 9.97 -3.94 22.22
N SER A 666 9.93 -3.45 23.47
CA SER A 666 11.05 -2.72 24.08
C SER A 666 12.30 -3.58 24.25
N ARG A 667 12.13 -4.87 24.62
CA ARG A 667 13.24 -5.82 24.71
C ARG A 667 13.84 -6.08 23.33
N PHE A 668 13.01 -6.29 22.33
CA PHE A 668 13.46 -6.56 20.96
C PHE A 668 14.21 -5.34 20.39
N ALA A 669 13.71 -4.11 20.60
CA ALA A 669 14.38 -2.88 20.20
C ALA A 669 15.77 -2.71 20.85
N ARG A 670 15.92 -3.10 22.15
CA ARG A 670 17.22 -3.11 22.81
C ARG A 670 18.18 -4.14 22.21
N LEU A 671 17.71 -5.33 21.88
CA LEU A 671 18.52 -6.36 21.24
C LEU A 671 18.97 -5.94 19.84
N LEU A 672 18.10 -5.32 19.07
CA LEU A 672 18.45 -4.72 17.78
C LEU A 672 19.56 -3.67 17.93
N SER A 673 19.53 -2.86 18.97
CA SER A 673 20.52 -1.78 19.19
C SER A 673 21.95 -2.28 19.42
N GLY A 674 22.15 -3.60 19.58
CA GLY A 674 23.47 -4.21 19.77
C GLY A 674 24.35 -4.28 18.52
N LYS A 675 23.78 -4.07 17.33
CA LYS A 675 24.49 -4.14 16.04
C LYS A 675 23.93 -3.08 15.10
N SER A 676 24.76 -2.43 14.29
CA SER A 676 24.32 -1.35 13.40
C SER A 676 23.64 -1.84 12.12
N VAL A 677 23.98 -3.04 11.66
CA VAL A 677 23.41 -3.65 10.45
C VAL A 677 23.04 -5.09 10.75
N TRP A 678 21.85 -5.51 10.40
CA TRP A 678 21.33 -6.86 10.59
C TRP A 678 20.90 -7.48 9.28
N THR A 679 21.28 -8.71 9.02
CA THR A 679 20.72 -9.48 7.90
C THR A 679 19.32 -10.02 8.28
N ARG A 680 18.49 -10.29 7.27
CA ARG A 680 17.14 -10.83 7.53
C ARG A 680 17.18 -12.18 8.26
N GLU A 681 18.14 -13.03 7.92
CA GLU A 681 18.33 -14.35 8.58
C GLU A 681 18.67 -14.19 10.06
N GLU A 682 19.52 -13.22 10.43
CA GLU A 682 19.84 -12.93 11.84
C GLU A 682 18.63 -12.40 12.61
N LEU A 683 17.80 -11.60 11.94
CA LEU A 683 16.58 -11.04 12.53
C LEU A 683 15.49 -12.11 12.73
N GLU A 684 15.37 -13.05 11.78
CA GLU A 684 14.44 -14.18 11.91
C GLU A 684 14.84 -15.08 13.09
N GLN A 685 16.12 -15.39 13.25
CA GLN A 685 16.64 -16.15 14.39
C GLN A 685 16.43 -15.41 15.73
N LEU A 686 16.61 -14.09 15.74
CA LEU A 686 16.39 -13.27 16.93
C LEU A 686 14.89 -13.21 17.29
N ALA A 687 14.02 -13.07 16.30
CA ALA A 687 12.58 -13.04 16.49
C ALA A 687 12.03 -14.40 16.98
N GLU A 688 12.55 -15.52 16.46
CA GLU A 688 12.22 -16.87 16.92
C GLU A 688 12.64 -17.08 18.38
N LYS A 689 13.85 -16.63 18.74
CA LYS A 689 14.36 -16.71 20.12
C LYS A 689 13.54 -15.91 21.12
N GLU A 690 13.05 -14.75 20.73
CA GLU A 690 12.22 -13.87 21.57
C GLU A 690 10.72 -14.18 21.46
N ASN A 691 10.36 -15.16 20.65
CA ASN A 691 8.97 -15.61 20.40
C ASN A 691 8.05 -14.47 19.93
N VAL A 692 8.58 -13.65 18.98
CA VAL A 692 7.88 -12.53 18.35
C VAL A 692 7.84 -12.71 16.84
N LEU A 693 6.84 -12.11 16.20
CA LEU A 693 6.77 -12.09 14.74
C LEU A 693 7.64 -10.96 14.19
N LEU A 694 8.65 -11.30 13.41
CA LEU A 694 9.66 -10.36 12.91
C LEU A 694 9.03 -9.12 12.28
N ASP A 695 8.20 -9.28 11.25
CA ASP A 695 7.65 -8.14 10.51
C ASP A 695 6.73 -7.26 11.40
N GLY A 696 5.97 -7.89 12.31
CA GLY A 696 5.09 -7.17 13.24
C GLY A 696 5.84 -6.34 14.28
N VAL A 697 6.92 -6.89 14.84
CA VAL A 697 7.74 -6.17 15.82
C VAL A 697 8.55 -5.06 15.17
N LEU A 698 9.05 -5.28 13.95
CA LEU A 698 9.77 -4.27 13.18
C LEU A 698 8.86 -3.08 12.83
N ASP A 699 7.66 -3.34 12.31
CA ASP A 699 6.67 -2.30 12.02
C ASP A 699 6.31 -1.49 13.28
N THR A 700 6.11 -2.18 14.41
CA THR A 700 5.74 -1.54 15.68
C THR A 700 6.86 -0.63 16.22
N ILE A 701 8.13 -1.06 16.09
CA ILE A 701 9.29 -0.28 16.51
C ILE A 701 9.47 0.96 15.62
N ASN A 702 9.33 0.83 14.30
CA ASN A 702 9.41 1.98 13.39
C ASN A 702 8.26 2.97 13.61
N ASP A 703 7.04 2.49 13.82
CA ASP A 703 5.90 3.35 14.14
C ASP A 703 6.12 4.14 15.45
N ALA A 704 6.68 3.49 16.48
CA ALA A 704 6.99 4.14 17.75
C ALA A 704 8.14 5.16 17.60
N SER A 705 9.10 4.86 16.74
CA SER A 705 10.21 5.76 16.42
C SER A 705 9.72 7.01 15.66
N PHE A 706 8.88 6.86 14.68
CA PHE A 706 8.27 7.99 13.97
C PHE A 706 7.43 8.87 14.90
N LYS A 707 6.67 8.27 15.81
CA LYS A 707 5.90 9.04 16.82
C LYS A 707 6.77 9.82 17.79
N SER A 708 7.96 9.31 18.13
CA SER A 708 8.84 9.89 19.16
C SER A 708 9.91 10.82 18.59
N PHE A 709 10.40 10.57 17.37
CA PHE A 709 11.56 11.23 16.78
C PHE A 709 11.35 11.75 15.35
N ASP A 710 10.18 11.50 14.75
CA ASP A 710 9.85 11.84 13.35
C ASP A 710 10.82 11.22 12.31
N GLU A 711 11.59 10.21 12.72
CA GLU A 711 12.53 9.44 11.89
C GLU A 711 12.35 7.93 12.15
N PRO A 712 12.62 7.04 11.15
CA PRO A 712 12.55 5.60 11.34
C PRO A 712 13.69 5.10 12.23
N PHE A 713 13.41 4.06 13.03
CA PHE A 713 14.41 3.40 13.87
C PHE A 713 15.45 2.64 13.03
N PHE A 714 15.02 2.08 11.93
CA PHE A 714 15.87 1.38 10.97
C PHE A 714 15.33 1.53 9.54
N GLU A 715 16.25 1.39 8.58
CA GLU A 715 15.96 1.35 7.15
C GLU A 715 16.57 0.09 6.54
N GLY A 716 16.01 -0.38 5.44
CA GLY A 716 16.50 -1.55 4.70
C GLY A 716 15.44 -2.66 4.61
N ILE A 717 15.80 -3.75 3.91
CA ILE A 717 14.85 -4.79 3.52
C ILE A 717 15.43 -6.19 3.77
N ASP A 718 16.59 -6.47 3.19
CA ASP A 718 17.34 -7.72 3.37
C ASP A 718 18.46 -7.51 4.40
N ASP A 719 19.11 -6.35 4.33
CA ASP A 719 19.98 -5.84 5.37
C ASP A 719 19.30 -4.61 6.00
N ILE A 720 19.04 -4.69 7.29
CA ILE A 720 18.40 -3.62 8.06
C ILE A 720 19.50 -2.79 8.74
N GLU A 721 19.60 -1.51 8.38
CA GLU A 721 20.51 -0.55 8.99
C GLU A 721 19.79 0.31 10.02
N LEU A 722 20.32 0.34 11.24
CA LEU A 722 19.75 1.09 12.35
C LEU A 722 20.14 2.57 12.31
N ASN A 723 19.18 3.43 12.63
CA ASN A 723 19.41 4.87 12.78
C ASN A 723 20.26 5.15 14.02
N GLY A 724 21.56 5.35 13.82
CA GLY A 724 22.54 5.53 14.90
C GLY A 724 22.28 6.73 15.81
N LYS A 725 21.47 7.72 15.38
CA LYS A 725 21.07 8.86 16.24
C LYS A 725 20.03 8.39 17.24
N ILE A 726 18.99 7.71 16.77
CA ILE A 726 17.87 7.22 17.60
C ILE A 726 18.36 6.15 18.58
N VAL A 727 19.21 5.23 18.12
CA VAL A 727 19.82 4.21 19.00
C VAL A 727 20.58 4.83 20.16
N LYS A 728 21.36 5.91 19.93
CA LYS A 728 22.08 6.63 21.00
C LYS A 728 21.14 7.35 21.97
N GLU A 729 20.00 7.82 21.50
CA GLU A 729 19.00 8.51 22.31
C GLU A 729 18.26 7.54 23.24
N ILE A 730 17.99 6.34 22.76
CA ILE A 730 17.27 5.26 23.47
C ILE A 730 18.14 4.54 24.51
N LEU A 731 19.45 4.46 24.26
CA LEU A 731 20.41 3.81 25.16
C LEU A 731 20.93 4.76 26.26
N LYS A 732 20.55 6.06 26.25
CA LYS A 732 20.78 6.99 27.38
C LYS A 732 19.75 6.75 28.48
#